data_cba4187b79d4024ac6f661d60747ffb9
#
_entry.id   cba4187b79d4024ac6f661d60747ffb9
#
_cell.length_a   1.000
_cell.length_b   1.000
_cell.length_c   1.000
_cell.angle_alpha   90.00
_cell.angle_beta   90.00
_cell.angle_gamma   90.00
#
_symmetry.space_group_name_H-M   'P 1'
#
loop_
_entity.id
_entity.type
_entity.pdbx_description
1 polymer ?
#
loop_
_entity_poly.entity_id
_entity_poly.type
_entity_poly.pdbx_seq_one_letter_code
_entity_poly.pdbx_strand_id
1 'polypeptide(L)'
;MIGMNKKTLLGVVLMSGLLAHQLNAREHQSFDKDWLFVLADSAGMQKSEYADGHWRRLNLPHDWAIEGDFAPSNPSGASGGALPGGIGWYRKHFSVNPKEKYDRFTITFDGVYMNSTVYINGHKLGTRPYGYSTFEYDLTPYINRKGDNVIAVKVDNSDQPNSRWYSGCGIYRHVWLTKTMKKAYIPQWGQYVSTTPQGDVKVKVDFLAQGSKMKLSIRNTIYDAKGKVVAKSQGNEVQQLKVKNPQLWDTAKGYLYSVKSELVVNGKVVDTATTTTGFRDVKFDAQKGFFLNGRNIKINGVCEHHDFGCLGAAVNEDAMHRKLTILRDMGVNAIRSSHNPPASELLNMCDSMGLLVMDESFDMWRRKKSNGDYARFFDEWHKRDLSDLIKRDRNHPSIIMWSIGNEVLEQWSDAAADTLSLEQANLILNAGHDASTLAHSDELSVNSLLTQHLAKLVKENDPWGTRPVTAGCNEPDPKNHLFKSGAIDVIGFNYHHQWVKDVPKNFPNKPFILSESVSALQTRGYYMMPSDHIYTAPKEWWLPYTDPSFMCSAYDNMHASWSSTHEETWDVVKHNDFVGGQFIWTGFDYIGEPTPYAYPARSSYFGIIDLAGLPKDSYYMYQSEWTYKDVLHLFPHWNWLPGQTIDMWCYYNHADEVELFVNGKSQGVRKKTVYGAKNEGEAFQKSTEYHVMWRVNFEPGEVKVVARKDGKQVAEQTIRTAGAPHHLVLKKTYQGNLAFGASEPTTFVEVNVVDKDGNLCPNASNQIFFSVEGKEAEMATSKGFDNKAEIKILGTDNGCQTSLERFTAPHRKAFFGKCVVVLKGKGTLKAEAVDLKDATLRL
;
A
#
# COMPACT_ATOMS: atom_id res chain seq x y z
N MET A 1 -27.38 8.22 -4.09
CA MET A 1 -26.68 9.33 -4.75
C MET A 1 -26.79 10.58 -3.89
N ILE A 2 -25.86 10.79 -2.98
CA ILE A 2 -25.76 12.05 -2.23
C ILE A 2 -24.59 12.81 -2.86
N GLY A 3 -24.91 13.95 -3.49
CA GLY A 3 -23.97 14.76 -4.19
C GLY A 3 -22.88 15.31 -3.27
N MET A 4 -21.67 14.87 -3.46
CA MET A 4 -20.50 15.46 -2.84
C MET A 4 -20.27 16.85 -3.45
N ASN A 5 -20.31 17.85 -2.61
CA ASN A 5 -20.16 19.26 -2.96
C ASN A 5 -18.76 19.51 -3.52
N LYS A 6 -18.66 19.86 -4.80
CA LYS A 6 -17.42 20.15 -5.56
C LYS A 6 -16.52 21.23 -4.97
N LYS A 7 -16.92 21.88 -3.89
CA LYS A 7 -16.18 23.03 -3.29
C LYS A 7 -15.14 22.66 -2.24
N THR A 8 -15.13 21.43 -1.72
CA THR A 8 -14.21 21.05 -0.63
C THR A 8 -12.88 20.48 -1.15
N LEU A 9 -12.83 20.04 -2.40
CA LEU A 9 -11.60 19.50 -3.01
C LEU A 9 -10.70 20.59 -3.64
N LEU A 10 -11.21 21.80 -3.82
CA LEU A 10 -10.47 22.91 -4.47
C LEU A 10 -9.42 23.57 -3.55
N GLY A 11 -9.42 23.27 -2.28
CA GLY A 11 -8.56 23.93 -1.28
C GLY A 11 -7.08 23.54 -1.32
N VAL A 12 -6.75 22.35 -1.79
CA VAL A 12 -5.36 21.85 -1.78
C VAL A 12 -4.61 22.22 -3.07
N VAL A 13 -5.33 22.37 -4.19
CA VAL A 13 -4.73 22.67 -5.51
C VAL A 13 -4.47 24.17 -5.69
N LEU A 14 -5.17 25.05 -4.99
CA LEU A 14 -5.00 26.51 -5.13
C LEU A 14 -3.80 27.09 -4.39
N MET A 15 -3.07 26.32 -3.57
CA MET A 15 -1.83 26.81 -2.94
C MET A 15 -0.61 26.82 -3.89
N SER A 16 -0.65 26.13 -5.02
CA SER A 16 0.44 26.18 -6.00
C SER A 16 0.37 27.39 -6.95
N GLY A 17 -0.78 28.05 -7.04
CA GLY A 17 -1.04 29.12 -8.02
C GLY A 17 -0.91 30.57 -7.54
N LEU A 18 -0.81 30.85 -6.24
CA LEU A 18 -0.83 32.23 -5.68
C LEU A 18 0.50 32.68 -5.07
N LEU A 19 1.62 31.98 -5.33
CA LEU A 19 2.98 32.37 -4.91
C LEU A 19 3.82 32.93 -6.06
N ALA A 20 3.21 33.61 -6.99
CA ALA A 20 3.95 34.37 -8.02
C ALA A 20 4.59 35.60 -7.39
N HIS A 21 5.94 35.67 -7.49
CA HIS A 21 6.81 36.84 -7.21
C HIS A 21 7.31 37.12 -5.79
N GLN A 22 7.53 36.09 -4.96
CA GLN A 22 8.68 36.19 -4.03
C GLN A 22 9.84 35.40 -4.67
N LEU A 23 11.03 36.02 -4.71
CA LEU A 23 12.29 35.36 -5.09
C LEU A 23 12.38 34.05 -4.31
N ASN A 24 12.14 32.91 -4.98
CA ASN A 24 12.12 31.60 -4.33
C ASN A 24 13.44 31.39 -3.59
N ALA A 25 13.36 31.22 -2.29
CA ALA A 25 14.53 30.96 -1.44
C ALA A 25 15.11 29.56 -1.73
N ARG A 26 14.25 28.64 -2.12
CA ARG A 26 14.53 27.26 -2.59
C ARG A 26 13.77 27.00 -3.87
N GLU A 27 14.36 26.27 -4.80
CA GLU A 27 13.68 25.65 -5.93
C GLU A 27 13.69 24.16 -5.74
N HIS A 28 12.54 23.52 -5.77
CA HIS A 28 12.35 22.07 -5.69
C HIS A 28 11.44 21.68 -6.85
N GLN A 29 11.98 20.88 -7.78
CA GLN A 29 11.28 20.56 -9.03
C GLN A 29 11.34 19.08 -9.33
N SER A 30 10.27 18.56 -9.95
CA SER A 30 10.28 17.20 -10.49
C SER A 30 11.38 17.07 -11.54
N PHE A 31 12.06 15.95 -11.47
CA PHE A 31 13.13 15.60 -12.40
C PHE A 31 12.80 14.34 -13.21
N ASP A 32 11.53 13.96 -13.28
CA ASP A 32 11.03 12.71 -13.83
C ASP A 32 11.02 12.63 -15.35
N LYS A 33 10.95 13.76 -16.06
CA LYS A 33 10.81 13.78 -17.53
C LYS A 33 12.12 13.45 -18.26
N ASP A 34 11.99 12.89 -19.46
CA ASP A 34 13.07 12.79 -20.45
C ASP A 34 14.31 12.02 -19.98
N TRP A 35 14.13 10.86 -19.35
CA TRP A 35 15.19 9.92 -19.06
C TRP A 35 15.42 8.98 -20.24
N LEU A 36 16.67 8.57 -20.41
CA LEU A 36 17.09 7.51 -21.33
C LEU A 36 17.31 6.23 -20.55
N PHE A 37 16.80 5.11 -21.03
CA PHE A 37 16.84 3.81 -20.36
C PHE A 37 17.34 2.70 -21.29
N VAL A 38 18.11 1.77 -20.72
CA VAL A 38 18.47 0.51 -21.36
C VAL A 38 18.55 -0.62 -20.32
N LEU A 39 18.02 -1.77 -20.65
CA LEU A 39 18.15 -3.00 -19.86
C LEU A 39 19.39 -3.75 -20.34
N ALA A 40 20.55 -3.35 -19.85
CA ALA A 40 21.87 -3.89 -20.18
C ALA A 40 22.90 -3.39 -19.17
N ASP A 41 24.06 -4.04 -19.10
CA ASP A 41 25.21 -3.56 -18.33
C ASP A 41 26.49 -3.66 -19.18
N SER A 42 27.09 -2.53 -19.48
CA SER A 42 28.31 -2.43 -20.25
C SER A 42 29.31 -1.43 -19.66
N ALA A 43 30.55 -1.63 -19.89
CA ALA A 43 31.62 -0.74 -19.40
C ALA A 43 31.46 0.69 -19.95
N GLY A 44 31.61 1.67 -19.08
CA GLY A 44 31.60 3.08 -19.46
C GLY A 44 30.26 3.78 -19.49
N MET A 45 29.13 3.09 -19.21
CA MET A 45 27.79 3.68 -19.19
C MET A 45 27.62 4.83 -18.16
N GLN A 46 28.50 4.93 -17.16
CA GLN A 46 28.53 6.01 -16.19
C GLN A 46 29.21 7.28 -16.73
N LYS A 47 30.00 7.19 -17.81
CA LYS A 47 30.77 8.32 -18.34
C LYS A 47 29.89 9.31 -19.09
N SER A 48 30.21 10.59 -18.99
CA SER A 48 29.44 11.65 -19.66
C SER A 48 29.44 11.50 -21.19
N GLU A 49 30.57 11.08 -21.78
CA GLU A 49 30.76 10.91 -23.20
C GLU A 49 30.16 9.61 -23.79
N TYR A 50 29.54 8.74 -22.96
CA TYR A 50 28.96 7.50 -23.46
C TYR A 50 27.82 7.78 -24.45
N ALA A 51 27.82 7.09 -25.58
CA ALA A 51 26.85 7.27 -26.66
C ALA A 51 25.51 6.60 -26.29
N ASP A 52 24.55 7.35 -25.79
CA ASP A 52 23.26 6.90 -25.32
C ASP A 52 22.09 7.28 -26.25
N GLY A 53 22.34 7.87 -27.39
CA GLY A 53 21.31 8.33 -28.32
C GLY A 53 20.35 7.26 -28.87
N HIS A 54 20.73 5.97 -28.73
CA HIS A 54 19.89 4.82 -29.11
C HIS A 54 19.05 4.25 -27.96
N TRP A 55 19.22 4.79 -26.72
CA TRP A 55 18.47 4.33 -25.58
C TRP A 55 17.00 4.76 -25.64
N ARG A 56 16.12 3.97 -25.04
CA ARG A 56 14.69 4.28 -24.96
C ARG A 56 14.46 5.54 -24.10
N ARG A 57 13.77 6.52 -24.65
CA ARG A 57 13.34 7.70 -23.89
C ARG A 57 12.05 7.40 -23.13
N LEU A 58 12.02 7.75 -21.86
CA LEU A 58 10.87 7.54 -20.98
C LEU A 58 10.78 8.59 -19.87
N ASN A 59 9.66 8.60 -19.17
CA ASN A 59 9.47 9.39 -17.96
C ASN A 59 9.41 8.45 -16.75
N LEU A 60 9.86 8.96 -15.60
CA LEU A 60 9.71 8.31 -14.31
C LEU A 60 8.36 8.66 -13.68
N PRO A 61 7.85 7.86 -12.74
CA PRO A 61 8.39 6.56 -12.27
C PRO A 61 8.33 5.46 -13.34
N HIS A 62 9.25 4.50 -13.28
CA HIS A 62 9.36 3.42 -14.26
C HIS A 62 9.74 2.10 -13.59
N ASP A 63 9.07 1.03 -14.02
CA ASP A 63 9.30 -0.35 -13.62
C ASP A 63 9.38 -1.22 -14.86
N TRP A 64 10.62 -1.69 -15.19
CA TRP A 64 10.79 -2.49 -16.42
C TRP A 64 10.32 -3.93 -16.30
N ALA A 65 10.20 -4.45 -15.06
CA ALA A 65 9.82 -5.86 -14.87
C ALA A 65 8.38 -6.12 -15.30
N ILE A 66 7.46 -5.15 -15.06
CA ILE A 66 6.04 -5.28 -15.43
C ILE A 66 5.81 -5.33 -16.95
N GLU A 67 6.79 -4.86 -17.72
CA GLU A 67 6.74 -4.86 -19.19
C GLU A 67 7.09 -6.23 -19.79
N GLY A 68 7.63 -7.15 -18.97
CA GLY A 68 8.14 -8.44 -19.41
C GLY A 68 7.12 -9.58 -19.46
N ASP A 69 7.59 -10.75 -19.92
CA ASP A 69 6.82 -11.98 -19.94
C ASP A 69 6.92 -12.72 -18.61
N PHE A 70 5.82 -13.37 -18.25
CA PHE A 70 5.82 -14.36 -17.17
C PHE A 70 6.51 -15.63 -17.63
N ALA A 71 7.52 -16.07 -16.90
CA ALA A 71 8.21 -17.32 -17.18
C ALA A 71 8.75 -17.97 -15.91
N PRO A 72 8.70 -19.32 -15.81
CA PRO A 72 9.24 -20.02 -14.65
C PRO A 72 10.78 -19.91 -14.55
N SER A 73 11.44 -19.53 -15.65
CA SER A 73 12.87 -19.28 -15.71
C SER A 73 13.29 -17.91 -15.22
N ASN A 74 12.36 -17.00 -14.98
CA ASN A 74 12.68 -15.68 -14.43
C ASN A 74 13.20 -15.81 -12.99
N PRO A 75 14.25 -15.06 -12.63
CA PRO A 75 14.93 -15.23 -11.34
C PRO A 75 14.08 -14.88 -10.11
N SER A 76 13.02 -14.10 -10.30
CA SER A 76 12.08 -13.76 -9.23
C SER A 76 11.26 -14.97 -8.72
N GLY A 77 11.14 -16.03 -9.54
CA GLY A 77 10.28 -17.18 -9.23
C GLY A 77 8.81 -16.82 -9.05
N ALA A 78 7.98 -17.79 -8.72
CA ALA A 78 6.54 -17.58 -8.50
C ALA A 78 6.29 -16.61 -7.34
N SER A 79 7.10 -16.65 -6.28
CA SER A 79 6.99 -15.74 -5.12
C SER A 79 7.20 -14.27 -5.48
N GLY A 80 8.03 -13.96 -6.48
CA GLY A 80 8.19 -12.61 -7.03
C GLY A 80 7.35 -12.33 -8.28
N GLY A 81 6.36 -13.20 -8.58
CA GLY A 81 5.43 -13.02 -9.71
C GLY A 81 5.93 -13.56 -11.03
N ALA A 82 7.04 -14.31 -11.07
CA ALA A 82 7.64 -14.89 -12.28
C ALA A 82 7.95 -13.85 -13.40
N LEU A 83 8.25 -12.63 -13.01
CA LEU A 83 8.61 -11.50 -13.89
C LEU A 83 10.15 -11.30 -13.94
N PRO A 84 10.68 -10.69 -15.01
CA PRO A 84 12.13 -10.53 -15.18
C PRO A 84 12.76 -9.59 -14.15
N GLY A 85 14.04 -9.80 -13.89
CA GLY A 85 14.90 -8.90 -13.13
C GLY A 85 15.97 -8.25 -14.03
N GLY A 86 17.22 -8.20 -13.57
CA GLY A 86 18.37 -7.79 -14.34
C GLY A 86 19.00 -6.47 -13.90
N ILE A 87 19.85 -5.91 -14.77
CA ILE A 87 20.55 -4.66 -14.54
C ILE A 87 20.09 -3.64 -15.58
N GLY A 88 19.53 -2.53 -15.10
CA GLY A 88 19.10 -1.42 -15.93
C GLY A 88 19.93 -0.15 -15.68
N TRP A 89 20.13 0.62 -16.72
CA TRP A 89 20.75 1.93 -16.64
C TRP A 89 19.78 3.02 -17.08
N TYR A 90 19.80 4.11 -16.32
CA TYR A 90 19.09 5.34 -16.60
C TYR A 90 20.09 6.46 -16.79
N ARG A 91 19.87 7.34 -17.78
CA ARG A 91 20.67 8.53 -18.00
C ARG A 91 19.78 9.73 -18.25
N LYS A 92 20.20 10.88 -17.76
CA LYS A 92 19.49 12.14 -18.00
C LYS A 92 20.49 13.26 -18.26
N HIS A 93 20.34 13.89 -19.42
CA HIS A 93 21.06 15.11 -19.78
C HIS A 93 20.30 16.35 -19.29
N PHE A 94 21.02 17.30 -18.73
CA PHE A 94 20.42 18.55 -18.25
C PHE A 94 21.46 19.66 -18.15
N SER A 95 21.02 20.90 -18.24
CA SER A 95 21.85 22.08 -18.01
C SER A 95 21.31 22.92 -16.86
N VAL A 96 22.19 23.63 -16.20
CA VAL A 96 21.83 24.63 -15.20
C VAL A 96 22.07 26.02 -15.76
N ASN A 97 21.23 27.00 -15.36
CA ASN A 97 21.45 28.36 -15.80
C ASN A 97 22.71 28.94 -15.12
N PRO A 98 23.76 29.35 -15.87
CA PRO A 98 25.00 29.87 -15.28
C PRO A 98 24.79 31.13 -14.44
N LYS A 99 23.70 31.88 -14.70
CA LYS A 99 23.36 33.13 -14.03
C LYS A 99 22.36 32.96 -12.87
N GLU A 100 21.92 31.70 -12.58
CA GLU A 100 21.00 31.49 -11.47
C GLU A 100 21.67 31.78 -10.12
N LYS A 101 20.85 32.23 -9.16
CA LYS A 101 21.34 32.64 -7.83
C LYS A 101 21.77 31.49 -6.94
N TYR A 102 21.29 30.26 -7.24
CA TYR A 102 21.58 29.07 -6.43
C TYR A 102 23.00 28.57 -6.70
N ASP A 103 23.64 28.13 -5.64
CA ASP A 103 25.02 27.60 -5.68
C ASP A 103 25.17 26.23 -5.02
N ARG A 104 24.04 25.62 -4.57
CA ARG A 104 23.97 24.24 -4.10
C ARG A 104 22.85 23.49 -4.87
N PHE A 105 23.18 22.30 -5.35
CA PHE A 105 22.31 21.43 -6.14
C PHE A 105 22.29 20.05 -5.53
N THR A 106 21.11 19.50 -5.23
CA THR A 106 20.96 18.14 -4.76
C THR A 106 19.93 17.38 -5.59
N ILE A 107 20.13 16.07 -5.74
CA ILE A 107 19.18 15.17 -6.36
C ILE A 107 18.64 14.20 -5.31
N THR A 108 17.33 14.07 -5.23
CA THR A 108 16.64 13.13 -4.35
C THR A 108 15.94 12.06 -5.16
N PHE A 109 16.12 10.80 -4.79
CA PHE A 109 15.39 9.65 -5.30
C PHE A 109 14.47 9.15 -4.20
N ASP A 110 13.16 9.10 -4.45
CA ASP A 110 12.19 8.62 -3.46
C ASP A 110 12.19 7.09 -3.33
N GLY A 111 12.70 6.39 -4.33
CA GLY A 111 12.94 4.95 -4.29
C GLY A 111 13.45 4.40 -5.61
N VAL A 112 14.47 3.54 -5.52
CA VAL A 112 15.08 2.84 -6.66
C VAL A 112 15.28 1.37 -6.29
N TYR A 113 14.60 0.46 -6.94
CA TYR A 113 14.68 -0.96 -6.61
C TYR A 113 15.57 -1.71 -7.59
N MET A 114 16.77 -2.19 -7.18
CA MET A 114 17.49 -1.96 -5.93
C MET A 114 19.00 -1.77 -6.23
N ASN A 115 19.86 -1.71 -5.19
CA ASN A 115 21.32 -1.55 -5.33
C ASN A 115 21.69 -0.43 -6.30
N SER A 116 21.04 0.71 -6.19
CA SER A 116 21.26 1.82 -7.11
C SER A 116 22.61 2.49 -6.88
N THR A 117 23.38 2.67 -7.94
CA THR A 117 24.59 3.47 -7.93
C THR A 117 24.42 4.68 -8.82
N VAL A 118 24.60 5.87 -8.26
CA VAL A 118 24.35 7.16 -8.92
C VAL A 118 25.66 7.86 -9.24
N TYR A 119 25.72 8.43 -10.45
CA TYR A 119 26.86 9.20 -10.96
C TYR A 119 26.39 10.55 -11.48
N ILE A 120 27.26 11.56 -11.37
CA ILE A 120 27.16 12.86 -12.04
C ILE A 120 28.41 13.11 -12.86
N ASN A 121 28.30 13.35 -14.17
CA ASN A 121 29.44 13.61 -15.07
C ASN A 121 30.58 12.58 -14.93
N GLY A 122 30.22 11.29 -14.75
CA GLY A 122 31.16 10.19 -14.54
C GLY A 122 31.66 10.01 -13.10
N HIS A 123 31.40 10.95 -12.20
CA HIS A 123 31.79 10.86 -10.78
C HIS A 123 30.76 10.09 -9.98
N LYS A 124 31.17 9.03 -9.28
CA LYS A 124 30.29 8.25 -8.40
C LYS A 124 29.89 9.08 -7.18
N LEU A 125 28.58 9.22 -6.95
CA LEU A 125 28.03 9.88 -5.76
C LEU A 125 27.83 8.90 -4.60
N GLY A 126 27.38 7.70 -4.89
CA GLY A 126 27.18 6.67 -3.88
C GLY A 126 26.37 5.49 -4.40
N THR A 127 26.22 4.49 -3.52
CA THR A 127 25.33 3.34 -3.74
C THR A 127 24.33 3.28 -2.61
N ARG A 128 23.04 3.04 -2.91
CA ARG A 128 22.00 2.79 -1.91
C ARG A 128 21.39 1.41 -2.18
N PRO A 129 21.60 0.42 -1.28
CA PRO A 129 21.13 -0.94 -1.52
C PRO A 129 19.66 -1.15 -1.25
N TYR A 130 19.08 -0.51 -0.21
CA TYR A 130 17.67 -0.73 0.16
C TYR A 130 16.74 -0.02 -0.80
N GLY A 131 15.99 -0.80 -1.58
CA GLY A 131 15.18 -0.29 -2.70
C GLY A 131 14.01 0.60 -2.30
N TYR A 132 13.61 0.62 -1.03
CA TYR A 132 12.48 1.37 -0.51
C TYR A 132 12.86 2.69 0.14
N SER A 133 14.16 2.94 0.37
CA SER A 133 14.65 4.16 1.02
C SER A 133 14.64 5.35 0.07
N THR A 134 14.22 6.50 0.59
CA THR A 134 14.47 7.81 -0.02
C THR A 134 15.89 8.27 0.33
N PHE A 135 16.63 8.79 -0.65
CA PHE A 135 18.00 9.25 -0.45
C PHE A 135 18.36 10.45 -1.32
N GLU A 136 19.29 11.27 -0.83
CA GLU A 136 19.75 12.49 -1.49
C GLU A 136 21.27 12.46 -1.72
N TYR A 137 21.70 13.01 -2.86
CA TYR A 137 23.11 13.27 -3.16
C TYR A 137 23.35 14.73 -3.51
N ASP A 138 24.51 15.27 -3.06
CA ASP A 138 24.99 16.61 -3.42
C ASP A 138 25.70 16.59 -4.78
N LEU A 139 25.14 17.26 -5.76
CA LEU A 139 25.68 17.40 -7.11
C LEU A 139 26.70 18.55 -7.22
N THR A 140 26.70 19.48 -6.27
CA THR A 140 27.39 20.76 -6.31
C THR A 140 28.86 20.64 -6.69
N PRO A 141 29.66 19.68 -6.16
CA PRO A 141 31.09 19.58 -6.47
C PRO A 141 31.40 19.25 -7.93
N TYR A 142 30.47 18.63 -8.64
CA TYR A 142 30.66 18.03 -9.95
C TYR A 142 29.80 18.66 -11.06
N ILE A 143 28.95 19.65 -10.72
CA ILE A 143 28.07 20.32 -11.68
C ILE A 143 28.88 21.19 -12.66
N ASN A 144 28.69 20.97 -13.94
CA ASN A 144 29.16 21.87 -14.98
C ASN A 144 28.12 23.01 -15.17
N ARG A 145 28.50 24.23 -14.78
CA ARG A 145 27.63 25.41 -14.88
C ARG A 145 27.54 26.02 -16.27
N LYS A 146 28.39 25.62 -17.19
CA LYS A 146 28.48 26.21 -18.54
C LYS A 146 28.19 25.23 -19.67
N GLY A 147 27.91 23.99 -19.33
CA GLY A 147 27.68 22.92 -20.29
C GLY A 147 26.66 21.92 -19.87
N ASP A 148 26.60 20.83 -20.58
CA ASP A 148 25.73 19.71 -20.26
C ASP A 148 26.20 18.96 -19.01
N ASN A 149 25.24 18.41 -18.29
CA ASN A 149 25.47 17.54 -17.16
C ASN A 149 24.72 16.23 -17.41
N VAL A 150 25.31 15.13 -16.99
CA VAL A 150 24.73 13.80 -17.13
C VAL A 150 24.61 13.13 -15.77
N ILE A 151 23.39 12.87 -15.34
CA ILE A 151 23.12 11.92 -14.27
C ILE A 151 23.05 10.53 -14.90
N ALA A 152 23.78 9.56 -14.34
CA ALA A 152 23.66 8.16 -14.70
C ALA A 152 23.36 7.33 -13.46
N VAL A 153 22.41 6.40 -13.56
CA VAL A 153 21.95 5.55 -12.47
C VAL A 153 22.00 4.10 -12.93
N LYS A 154 22.86 3.30 -12.30
CA LYS A 154 22.83 1.84 -12.42
C LYS A 154 21.85 1.30 -11.38
N VAL A 155 20.93 0.45 -11.81
CA VAL A 155 20.00 -0.27 -10.93
C VAL A 155 20.24 -1.76 -11.09
N ASP A 156 20.63 -2.44 -10.03
CA ASP A 156 21.00 -3.86 -10.06
C ASP A 156 20.01 -4.69 -9.25
N ASN A 157 19.02 -5.25 -9.95
CA ASN A 157 18.06 -6.21 -9.42
C ASN A 157 18.20 -7.58 -10.08
N SER A 158 19.46 -8.00 -10.30
CA SER A 158 19.79 -9.29 -10.89
C SER A 158 19.82 -10.44 -9.88
N ASP A 159 20.12 -10.13 -8.61
CA ASP A 159 20.24 -11.11 -7.54
C ASP A 159 18.87 -11.35 -6.88
N GLN A 160 18.16 -12.39 -7.34
CA GLN A 160 16.79 -12.75 -6.95
C GLN A 160 16.68 -14.25 -6.64
N PRO A 161 15.63 -14.69 -5.89
CA PRO A 161 14.60 -13.87 -5.27
C PRO A 161 15.16 -13.05 -4.10
N ASN A 162 14.73 -11.80 -3.96
CA ASN A 162 15.15 -10.92 -2.88
C ASN A 162 13.99 -10.41 -2.02
N SER A 163 12.79 -10.89 -2.30
CA SER A 163 11.58 -10.74 -1.49
C SER A 163 10.64 -11.92 -1.75
N ARG A 164 9.53 -11.99 -0.99
CA ARG A 164 8.48 -13.00 -1.18
C ARG A 164 7.28 -12.46 -1.96
N TRP A 165 7.39 -11.23 -2.49
CA TRP A 165 6.40 -10.54 -3.29
C TRP A 165 7.08 -9.78 -4.41
N TYR A 166 6.30 -9.26 -5.35
CA TYR A 166 6.80 -8.44 -6.43
C TYR A 166 7.24 -7.06 -5.94
N SER A 167 8.49 -6.72 -6.17
CA SER A 167 9.07 -5.43 -5.76
C SER A 167 9.27 -4.45 -6.92
N GLY A 168 9.13 -4.92 -8.17
CA GLY A 168 9.44 -4.16 -9.36
C GLY A 168 10.93 -3.98 -9.60
N CYS A 169 11.28 -3.23 -10.64
CA CYS A 169 12.67 -2.97 -11.03
C CYS A 169 12.80 -1.56 -11.61
N GLY A 170 13.71 -0.75 -11.08
CA GLY A 170 14.01 0.55 -11.67
C GLY A 170 13.85 1.73 -10.73
N ILE A 171 13.82 2.92 -11.32
CA ILE A 171 13.49 4.15 -10.61
C ILE A 171 11.95 4.23 -10.53
N TYR A 172 11.39 3.53 -9.55
CA TYR A 172 9.93 3.29 -9.48
C TYR A 172 9.16 4.33 -8.65
N ARG A 173 9.88 5.30 -8.05
CA ARG A 173 9.33 6.48 -7.36
C ARG A 173 9.91 7.74 -8.00
N HIS A 174 9.45 8.91 -7.54
CA HIS A 174 9.83 10.19 -8.13
C HIS A 174 11.30 10.56 -7.90
N VAL A 175 11.80 11.44 -8.77
CA VAL A 175 13.13 12.06 -8.65
C VAL A 175 12.95 13.58 -8.62
N TRP A 176 13.71 14.23 -7.73
CA TRP A 176 13.62 15.65 -7.47
C TRP A 176 14.99 16.33 -7.60
N LEU A 177 15.03 17.48 -8.25
CA LEU A 177 16.17 18.38 -8.22
C LEU A 177 15.88 19.55 -7.30
N THR A 178 16.72 19.73 -6.26
CA THR A 178 16.59 20.82 -5.30
C THR A 178 17.77 21.78 -5.45
N LYS A 179 17.48 23.09 -5.51
CA LYS A 179 18.47 24.15 -5.58
C LYS A 179 18.31 25.08 -4.39
N THR A 180 19.41 25.35 -3.71
CA THR A 180 19.48 26.21 -2.51
C THR A 180 20.73 27.07 -2.52
N MET A 181 20.85 27.95 -1.52
CA MET A 181 22.09 28.68 -1.26
C MET A 181 23.04 27.82 -0.43
N LYS A 182 24.30 27.66 -0.87
CA LYS A 182 25.29 26.86 -0.15
C LYS A 182 25.62 27.41 1.24
N LYS A 183 25.59 28.73 1.39
CA LYS A 183 25.98 29.40 2.64
C LYS A 183 25.03 29.16 3.81
N ALA A 184 23.72 29.00 3.53
CA ALA A 184 22.74 28.69 4.57
C ALA A 184 21.52 28.03 3.93
N TYR A 185 21.12 26.88 4.48
CA TYR A 185 19.98 26.10 4.00
C TYR A 185 19.42 25.17 5.06
N ILE A 186 18.18 24.74 4.87
CA ILE A 186 17.51 23.70 5.66
C ILE A 186 17.79 22.36 4.96
N PRO A 187 18.40 21.36 5.62
CA PRO A 187 18.66 20.06 5.02
C PRO A 187 17.35 19.29 4.75
N GLN A 188 17.47 18.21 4.01
CA GLN A 188 16.36 17.28 3.79
C GLN A 188 15.80 16.81 5.15
N TRP A 189 14.45 16.81 5.29
CA TRP A 189 13.73 16.48 6.55
C TRP A 189 14.14 17.30 7.78
N GLY A 190 14.75 18.47 7.57
CA GLY A 190 15.20 19.35 8.65
C GLY A 190 14.07 20.05 9.41
N GLN A 191 12.81 19.97 8.95
CA GLN A 191 11.64 20.49 9.66
C GLN A 191 10.94 19.37 10.42
N TYR A 192 10.75 19.54 11.73
CA TYR A 192 10.05 18.60 12.58
C TYR A 192 8.93 19.33 13.34
N VAL A 193 7.71 18.79 13.28
CA VAL A 193 6.51 19.39 13.84
C VAL A 193 5.81 18.38 14.74
N SER A 194 5.48 18.80 15.97
CA SER A 194 4.64 18.02 16.88
C SER A 194 3.45 18.87 17.30
N THR A 195 2.30 18.26 17.45
CA THR A 195 1.03 18.91 17.76
C THR A 195 0.31 18.22 18.91
N THR A 196 -0.55 18.96 19.63
CA THR A 196 -1.48 18.40 20.61
C THR A 196 -2.91 18.75 20.24
N PRO A 197 -3.93 17.96 20.65
CA PRO A 197 -5.32 18.28 20.34
C PRO A 197 -5.79 19.61 20.93
N GLN A 198 -5.09 20.15 21.93
CA GLN A 198 -5.33 21.46 22.52
C GLN A 198 -4.79 22.61 21.67
N GLY A 199 -4.07 22.31 20.57
CA GLY A 199 -3.54 23.30 19.64
C GLY A 199 -2.13 23.77 19.93
N ASP A 200 -1.40 23.10 20.82
CA ASP A 200 0.02 23.39 21.01
C ASP A 200 0.80 22.83 19.82
N VAL A 201 1.72 23.61 19.29
CA VAL A 201 2.59 23.24 18.18
C VAL A 201 4.03 23.49 18.56
N LYS A 202 4.86 22.47 18.47
CA LYS A 202 6.29 22.57 18.64
C LYS A 202 6.95 22.34 17.28
N VAL A 203 7.79 23.29 16.87
CA VAL A 203 8.51 23.23 15.59
C VAL A 203 10.01 23.27 15.87
N LYS A 204 10.74 22.33 15.28
CA LYS A 204 12.21 22.36 15.22
C LYS A 204 12.62 22.46 13.76
N VAL A 205 13.59 23.33 13.48
CA VAL A 205 14.17 23.48 12.14
C VAL A 205 15.68 23.32 12.24
N ASP A 206 16.18 22.21 11.74
CA ASP A 206 17.60 22.01 11.55
C ASP A 206 18.06 22.84 10.34
N PHE A 207 19.20 23.49 10.44
CA PHE A 207 19.79 24.23 9.34
C PHE A 207 21.31 24.19 9.36
N LEU A 208 21.90 24.38 8.21
CA LEU A 208 23.34 24.53 8.03
C LEU A 208 23.62 25.98 7.65
N ALA A 209 24.59 26.61 8.31
CA ALA A 209 25.02 27.96 8.01
C ALA A 209 26.54 28.08 8.15
N GLN A 210 27.20 28.71 7.16
CA GLN A 210 28.64 28.90 7.11
C GLN A 210 28.99 30.40 7.20
N GLY A 211 29.67 30.81 8.27
CA GLY A 211 30.14 32.18 8.48
C GLY A 211 29.84 32.71 9.88
N SER A 212 30.87 33.32 10.54
CA SER A 212 30.84 33.69 11.94
C SER A 212 30.07 34.97 12.28
N LYS A 213 29.56 35.71 11.30
CA LYS A 213 28.90 37.01 11.50
C LYS A 213 27.44 37.06 10.98
N MET A 214 26.78 35.92 10.83
CA MET A 214 25.40 35.90 10.36
C MET A 214 24.41 36.02 11.53
N LYS A 215 23.47 36.97 11.44
CA LYS A 215 22.31 37.00 12.32
C LYS A 215 21.26 36.05 11.75
N LEU A 216 21.07 34.93 12.42
CA LEU A 216 20.18 33.83 12.02
C LEU A 216 18.88 33.86 12.82
N SER A 217 17.77 33.60 12.19
CA SER A 217 16.50 33.29 12.86
C SER A 217 15.63 32.42 11.97
N ILE A 218 14.72 31.69 12.61
CA ILE A 218 13.67 30.91 11.93
C ILE A 218 12.34 31.63 12.12
N ARG A 219 11.61 31.82 11.05
CA ARG A 219 10.23 32.33 11.08
C ARG A 219 9.29 31.21 10.70
N ASN A 220 8.35 30.87 11.60
CA ASN A 220 7.33 29.86 11.35
C ASN A 220 5.96 30.52 11.12
N THR A 221 5.22 30.02 10.14
CA THR A 221 3.85 30.44 9.86
C THR A 221 2.99 29.20 9.68
N ILE A 222 1.90 29.11 10.42
CA ILE A 222 0.93 28.01 10.32
C ILE A 222 -0.31 28.51 9.57
N TYR A 223 -0.71 27.75 8.56
CA TYR A 223 -1.89 28.01 7.75
C TYR A 223 -2.93 26.90 7.98
N ASP A 224 -4.19 27.27 8.01
CA ASP A 224 -5.29 26.29 7.97
C ASP A 224 -5.52 25.75 6.55
N ALA A 225 -6.43 24.79 6.40
CA ALA A 225 -6.77 24.18 5.11
C ALA A 225 -7.31 25.16 4.05
N LYS A 226 -7.69 26.40 4.46
CA LYS A 226 -8.13 27.46 3.55
C LYS A 226 -7.01 28.45 3.23
N GLY A 227 -5.79 28.21 3.71
CA GLY A 227 -4.65 29.11 3.51
C GLY A 227 -4.64 30.34 4.43
N LYS A 228 -5.51 30.38 5.45
CA LYS A 228 -5.53 31.46 6.44
C LYS A 228 -4.42 31.24 7.46
N VAL A 229 -3.68 32.30 7.79
CA VAL A 229 -2.69 32.26 8.85
C VAL A 229 -3.39 32.14 10.22
N VAL A 230 -3.00 31.11 10.99
CA VAL A 230 -3.58 30.80 12.32
C VAL A 230 -2.58 30.96 13.46
N ALA A 231 -1.27 30.92 13.17
CA ALA A 231 -0.22 31.22 14.13
C ALA A 231 1.07 31.66 13.43
N LYS A 232 1.90 32.44 14.14
CA LYS A 232 3.24 32.88 13.70
C LYS A 232 4.20 32.91 14.87
N SER A 233 5.47 32.66 14.62
CA SER A 233 6.58 32.88 15.54
C SER A 233 7.84 33.25 14.78
N GLN A 234 8.80 33.87 15.47
CA GLN A 234 10.17 34.05 14.97
C GLN A 234 11.14 33.97 16.14
N GLY A 235 12.21 33.19 15.96
CA GLY A 235 13.19 32.95 17.03
C GLY A 235 14.27 31.98 16.59
N ASN A 236 14.74 31.17 17.53
CA ASN A 236 15.75 30.15 17.34
C ASN A 236 15.16 28.92 16.60
N GLU A 237 15.95 27.87 16.48
CA GLU A 237 15.62 26.61 15.82
C GLU A 237 14.42 25.86 16.42
N VAL A 238 14.19 25.96 17.73
CA VAL A 238 13.07 25.33 18.43
C VAL A 238 12.10 26.39 18.92
N GLN A 239 10.84 26.28 18.49
CA GLN A 239 9.81 27.26 18.83
C GLN A 239 8.49 26.58 19.21
N GLN A 240 7.72 27.25 20.05
CA GLN A 240 6.37 26.86 20.43
C GLN A 240 5.36 27.86 19.91
N LEU A 241 4.28 27.38 19.35
CA LEU A 241 3.16 28.16 18.84
C LEU A 241 1.85 27.61 19.40
N LYS A 242 0.79 28.41 19.28
CA LYS A 242 -0.56 28.01 19.69
C LYS A 242 -1.57 28.30 18.60
N VAL A 243 -2.28 27.28 18.15
CA VAL A 243 -3.47 27.42 17.31
C VAL A 243 -4.69 27.35 18.20
N LYS A 244 -5.52 28.39 18.18
CA LYS A 244 -6.74 28.42 18.99
C LYS A 244 -7.83 27.57 18.34
N ASN A 245 -8.44 26.68 19.14
CA ASN A 245 -9.55 25.79 18.74
C ASN A 245 -9.27 25.08 17.41
N PRO A 246 -8.22 24.23 17.34
CA PRO A 246 -7.87 23.57 16.10
C PRO A 246 -8.96 22.59 15.67
N GLN A 247 -9.18 22.46 14.38
CA GLN A 247 -9.93 21.32 13.85
C GLN A 247 -9.07 20.08 13.92
N LEU A 248 -9.60 19.03 14.57
CA LEU A 248 -8.85 17.79 14.75
C LEU A 248 -8.82 16.98 13.45
N TRP A 249 -7.70 16.32 13.25
CA TRP A 249 -7.54 15.29 12.24
C TRP A 249 -8.22 14.01 12.74
N ASP A 250 -9.01 13.35 11.87
CA ASP A 250 -9.83 12.19 12.24
C ASP A 250 -10.01 11.26 11.03
N THR A 251 -10.36 10.00 11.26
CA THR A 251 -10.71 9.04 10.21
C THR A 251 -11.94 9.43 9.39
N ALA A 252 -12.83 10.23 9.95
CA ALA A 252 -13.96 10.80 9.22
C ALA A 252 -13.54 11.98 8.34
N LYS A 253 -12.47 12.70 8.72
CA LYS A 253 -12.01 13.91 8.05
C LYS A 253 -10.52 14.14 8.27
N GLY A 254 -9.73 13.97 7.22
CA GLY A 254 -8.29 14.26 7.20
C GLY A 254 -8.05 15.78 7.14
N TYR A 255 -8.29 16.52 8.25
CA TYR A 255 -8.09 17.97 8.27
C TYR A 255 -6.62 18.31 8.50
N LEU A 256 -6.02 19.02 7.54
CA LEU A 256 -4.58 19.33 7.54
C LEU A 256 -4.32 20.83 7.70
N TYR A 257 -3.23 21.12 8.38
CA TYR A 257 -2.59 22.42 8.47
C TYR A 257 -1.26 22.38 7.74
N SER A 258 -0.81 23.54 7.24
CA SER A 258 0.52 23.69 6.63
C SER A 258 1.41 24.54 7.53
N VAL A 259 2.62 24.02 7.81
CA VAL A 259 3.64 24.74 8.59
C VAL A 259 4.77 25.12 7.65
N LYS A 260 4.91 26.42 7.39
CA LYS A 260 6.01 27.00 6.61
C LYS A 260 7.06 27.54 7.56
N SER A 261 8.29 27.04 7.41
CA SER A 261 9.48 27.54 8.12
C SER A 261 10.40 28.26 7.15
N GLU A 262 10.86 29.45 7.50
CA GLU A 262 11.74 30.29 6.69
C GLU A 262 13.04 30.54 7.47
N LEU A 263 14.17 30.16 6.85
CA LEU A 263 15.50 30.50 7.38
C LEU A 263 15.83 31.93 6.96
N VAL A 264 15.99 32.80 7.95
CA VAL A 264 16.26 34.22 7.76
C VAL A 264 17.70 34.52 8.16
N VAL A 265 18.48 35.06 7.23
CA VAL A 265 19.87 35.49 7.41
C VAL A 265 19.98 36.99 7.19
N ASN A 266 20.43 37.75 8.20
CA ASN A 266 20.55 39.19 8.12
C ASN A 266 19.26 39.91 7.63
N GLY A 267 18.11 39.43 8.09
CA GLY A 267 16.80 39.94 7.74
C GLY A 267 16.21 39.47 6.40
N LYS A 268 16.93 38.69 5.62
CA LYS A 268 16.48 38.15 4.35
C LYS A 268 16.18 36.65 4.43
N VAL A 269 15.08 36.21 3.84
CA VAL A 269 14.76 34.77 3.69
C VAL A 269 15.71 34.16 2.66
N VAL A 270 16.44 33.14 3.08
CA VAL A 270 17.43 32.44 2.23
C VAL A 270 17.02 31.02 1.89
N ASP A 271 16.17 30.40 2.72
CA ASP A 271 15.64 29.07 2.45
C ASP A 271 14.27 28.87 3.12
N THR A 272 13.51 27.88 2.65
CA THR A 272 12.18 27.56 3.17
C THR A 272 11.94 26.06 3.20
N ALA A 273 11.22 25.60 4.22
CA ALA A 273 10.66 24.25 4.27
C ALA A 273 9.17 24.35 4.59
N THR A 274 8.39 23.45 4.03
CA THR A 274 6.95 23.38 4.31
C THR A 274 6.54 21.93 4.49
N THR A 275 5.78 21.65 5.55
CA THR A 275 5.16 20.34 5.77
C THR A 275 3.70 20.50 6.15
N THR A 276 2.92 19.45 5.91
CA THR A 276 1.56 19.33 6.45
C THR A 276 1.59 18.66 7.81
N THR A 277 0.60 18.95 8.65
CA THR A 277 0.38 18.31 9.94
C THR A 277 -1.10 18.31 10.31
N GLY A 278 -1.47 17.54 11.33
CA GLY A 278 -2.84 17.51 11.86
C GLY A 278 -2.83 17.49 13.39
N PHE A 279 -3.84 18.04 14.01
CA PHE A 279 -4.02 18.01 15.46
C PHE A 279 -4.84 16.78 15.83
N ARG A 280 -4.29 15.90 16.64
CA ARG A 280 -4.94 14.68 17.09
C ARG A 280 -4.38 14.18 18.41
N ASP A 281 -5.14 13.30 19.04
CA ASP A 281 -4.70 12.47 20.14
C ASP A 281 -4.84 10.99 19.80
N VAL A 282 -3.81 10.21 20.06
CA VAL A 282 -3.76 8.76 19.82
C VAL A 282 -3.35 8.07 21.11
N LYS A 283 -4.18 7.11 21.55
CA LYS A 283 -3.89 6.32 22.74
C LYS A 283 -4.15 4.84 22.47
N PHE A 284 -3.20 4.01 22.86
CA PHE A 284 -3.37 2.56 22.97
C PHE A 284 -3.56 2.20 24.44
N ASP A 285 -4.60 1.44 24.74
CA ASP A 285 -4.98 1.07 26.10
C ASP A 285 -5.03 -0.46 26.21
N ALA A 286 -4.38 -1.00 27.24
CA ALA A 286 -4.24 -2.44 27.44
C ALA A 286 -5.57 -3.17 27.73
N GLN A 287 -6.61 -2.45 28.13
CA GLN A 287 -7.93 -3.03 28.49
C GLN A 287 -9.03 -2.65 27.50
N LYS A 288 -8.89 -1.52 26.82
CA LYS A 288 -9.94 -0.94 25.99
C LYS A 288 -9.54 -0.74 24.53
N GLY A 289 -8.34 -1.19 24.14
CA GLY A 289 -7.86 -1.12 22.77
C GLY A 289 -7.44 0.28 22.32
N PHE A 290 -7.94 0.78 21.21
CA PHE A 290 -7.47 1.98 20.53
C PHE A 290 -8.42 3.16 20.69
N PHE A 291 -7.84 4.35 20.90
CA PHE A 291 -8.57 5.62 20.99
C PHE A 291 -7.98 6.65 20.02
N LEU A 292 -8.87 7.33 19.30
CA LEU A 292 -8.55 8.50 18.49
C LEU A 292 -9.39 9.68 18.98
N ASN A 293 -8.73 10.77 19.38
CA ASN A 293 -9.38 11.97 19.91
C ASN A 293 -10.36 11.67 21.05
N GLY A 294 -9.98 10.75 21.94
CA GLY A 294 -10.79 10.32 23.09
C GLY A 294 -11.95 9.36 22.75
N ARG A 295 -12.19 9.04 21.48
CA ARG A 295 -13.18 8.05 21.05
C ARG A 295 -12.54 6.67 20.94
N ASN A 296 -13.13 5.68 21.60
CA ASN A 296 -12.73 4.28 21.40
C ASN A 296 -13.23 3.82 20.03
N ILE A 297 -12.33 3.35 19.18
CA ILE A 297 -12.62 2.81 17.86
C ILE A 297 -11.77 1.57 17.61
N LYS A 298 -12.24 0.66 16.77
CA LYS A 298 -11.42 -0.43 16.27
C LYS A 298 -10.58 0.06 15.07
N ILE A 299 -9.34 -0.39 14.99
CA ILE A 299 -8.54 -0.30 13.79
C ILE A 299 -9.03 -1.38 12.82
N ASN A 300 -9.75 -0.95 11.79
CA ASN A 300 -10.22 -1.77 10.67
C ASN A 300 -9.19 -1.65 9.55
N GLY A 301 -8.06 -2.31 9.72
CA GLY A 301 -6.89 -2.17 8.87
C GLY A 301 -6.76 -3.28 7.85
N VAL A 302 -5.96 -2.99 6.82
CA VAL A 302 -5.46 -3.96 5.85
C VAL A 302 -3.96 -3.77 5.65
N CYS A 303 -3.27 -4.89 5.37
CA CYS A 303 -1.91 -4.89 4.86
C CYS A 303 -1.92 -4.64 3.36
N GLU A 304 -0.98 -3.84 2.87
CA GLU A 304 -0.85 -3.53 1.44
C GLU A 304 0.60 -3.59 0.99
N HIS A 305 0.84 -4.34 -0.08
CA HIS A 305 2.06 -4.21 -0.88
C HIS A 305 1.97 -3.00 -1.82
N HIS A 306 3.11 -2.59 -2.36
CA HIS A 306 3.24 -1.33 -3.09
C HIS A 306 2.96 -1.43 -4.59
N ASP A 307 2.57 -2.60 -5.11
CA ASP A 307 2.19 -2.73 -6.52
C ASP A 307 0.77 -2.21 -6.82
N PHE A 308 0.55 -1.90 -8.07
CA PHE A 308 -0.72 -1.43 -8.63
C PHE A 308 -1.28 -2.43 -9.66
N GLY A 309 -1.12 -3.74 -9.41
CA GLY A 309 -1.53 -4.79 -10.32
C GLY A 309 -0.85 -4.64 -11.68
N CYS A 310 -1.62 -4.55 -12.76
CA CYS A 310 -1.09 -4.45 -14.12
C CYS A 310 -0.20 -3.22 -14.41
N LEU A 311 -0.13 -2.26 -13.50
CA LEU A 311 0.77 -1.11 -13.61
C LEU A 311 2.12 -1.33 -12.93
N GLY A 312 2.32 -2.48 -12.26
CA GLY A 312 3.55 -2.78 -11.54
C GLY A 312 3.78 -1.93 -10.30
N ALA A 313 5.04 -1.70 -9.94
CA ALA A 313 5.44 -0.97 -8.75
C ALA A 313 5.66 0.55 -8.99
N ALA A 314 5.71 0.99 -10.25
CA ALA A 314 5.89 2.40 -10.58
C ALA A 314 4.77 3.25 -9.96
N VAL A 315 5.13 4.22 -9.11
CA VAL A 315 4.14 5.06 -8.43
C VAL A 315 3.20 5.72 -9.43
N ASN A 316 1.90 5.53 -9.20
CA ASN A 316 0.82 6.15 -9.94
C ASN A 316 -0.22 6.63 -8.91
N GLU A 317 -0.31 7.93 -8.72
CA GLU A 317 -1.14 8.54 -7.67
C GLU A 317 -2.63 8.27 -7.89
N ASP A 318 -3.09 8.21 -9.14
CA ASP A 318 -4.48 7.91 -9.45
C ASP A 318 -4.82 6.46 -9.10
N ALA A 319 -3.93 5.50 -9.42
CA ALA A 319 -4.10 4.10 -9.05
C ALA A 319 -4.06 3.91 -7.54
N MET A 320 -3.16 4.61 -6.85
CA MET A 320 -3.06 4.61 -5.39
C MET A 320 -4.34 5.16 -4.75
N HIS A 321 -4.83 6.30 -5.23
CA HIS A 321 -6.08 6.89 -4.74
C HIS A 321 -7.29 5.98 -5.00
N ARG A 322 -7.32 5.30 -6.16
CA ARG A 322 -8.35 4.29 -6.44
C ARG A 322 -8.33 3.15 -5.42
N LYS A 323 -7.15 2.57 -5.15
CA LYS A 323 -7.00 1.50 -4.14
C LYS A 323 -7.54 1.96 -2.79
N LEU A 324 -7.07 3.11 -2.29
CA LEU A 324 -7.51 3.67 -1.01
C LEU A 324 -9.02 4.00 -1.00
N THR A 325 -9.58 4.44 -2.12
CA THR A 325 -11.02 4.74 -2.23
C THR A 325 -11.85 3.46 -2.11
N ILE A 326 -11.45 2.38 -2.78
CA ILE A 326 -12.14 1.08 -2.71
C ILE A 326 -12.07 0.52 -1.28
N LEU A 327 -10.89 0.57 -0.64
CA LEU A 327 -10.70 0.12 0.74
C LEU A 327 -11.56 0.94 1.72
N ARG A 328 -11.55 2.25 1.59
CA ARG A 328 -12.37 3.14 2.43
C ARG A 328 -13.86 2.91 2.23
N ASP A 329 -14.30 2.59 1.00
CA ASP A 329 -15.69 2.24 0.69
C ASP A 329 -16.15 0.96 1.38
N MET A 330 -15.24 0.02 1.59
CA MET A 330 -15.42 -1.20 2.39
C MET A 330 -15.50 -0.91 3.92
N GLY A 331 -14.99 0.23 4.38
CA GLY A 331 -14.94 0.58 5.80
C GLY A 331 -13.54 0.50 6.42
N VAL A 332 -12.50 0.30 5.61
CA VAL A 332 -11.10 0.37 6.07
C VAL A 332 -10.79 1.78 6.57
N ASN A 333 -10.19 1.86 7.75
CA ASN A 333 -9.72 3.09 8.37
C ASN A 333 -8.21 3.13 8.62
N ALA A 334 -7.49 2.05 8.29
CA ALA A 334 -6.05 1.94 8.52
C ALA A 334 -5.32 1.11 7.45
N ILE A 335 -4.07 1.49 7.16
CA ILE A 335 -3.17 0.78 6.24
C ILE A 335 -1.90 0.38 6.99
N ARG A 336 -1.41 -0.84 6.80
CA ARG A 336 -0.07 -1.27 7.15
C ARG A 336 0.77 -1.35 5.88
N SER A 337 1.89 -0.62 5.84
CA SER A 337 2.83 -0.64 4.73
C SER A 337 3.70 -1.89 4.78
N SER A 338 3.22 -2.98 4.21
CA SER A 338 3.86 -4.29 4.28
C SER A 338 4.92 -4.46 3.21
N HIS A 339 6.13 -4.80 3.53
CA HIS A 339 6.81 -4.77 4.82
C HIS A 339 8.04 -3.89 4.67
N ASN A 340 7.84 -2.61 4.36
CA ASN A 340 8.90 -1.69 3.93
C ASN A 340 8.43 -0.22 3.95
N PRO A 341 9.36 0.73 3.89
CA PRO A 341 9.04 2.15 3.79
C PRO A 341 8.07 2.46 2.64
N PRO A 342 6.91 3.06 2.92
CA PRO A 342 5.92 3.38 1.88
C PRO A 342 6.40 4.53 0.98
N ALA A 343 5.73 4.72 -0.15
CA ALA A 343 5.85 5.94 -0.93
C ALA A 343 5.28 7.14 -0.16
N SER A 344 5.91 8.32 -0.27
CA SER A 344 5.43 9.53 0.39
C SER A 344 4.01 9.92 -0.05
N GLU A 345 3.66 9.62 -1.29
CA GLU A 345 2.33 9.84 -1.87
C GLU A 345 1.24 9.05 -1.12
N LEU A 346 1.54 7.81 -0.68
CA LEU A 346 0.63 7.01 0.13
C LEU A 346 0.32 7.72 1.46
N LEU A 347 1.35 8.20 2.15
CA LEU A 347 1.18 8.90 3.43
C LEU A 347 0.41 10.22 3.26
N ASN A 348 0.72 10.99 2.21
CA ASN A 348 0.01 12.22 1.88
C ASN A 348 -1.48 11.96 1.62
N MET A 349 -1.80 10.87 0.91
CA MET A 349 -3.19 10.46 0.67
C MET A 349 -3.86 9.98 1.96
N CYS A 350 -3.19 9.17 2.77
CA CYS A 350 -3.70 8.74 4.08
C CYS A 350 -3.99 9.95 4.98
N ASP A 351 -3.09 10.93 5.02
CA ASP A 351 -3.29 12.17 5.76
C ASP A 351 -4.56 12.91 5.31
N SER A 352 -4.74 13.09 4.01
CA SER A 352 -5.86 13.84 3.44
C SER A 352 -7.19 13.08 3.49
N MET A 353 -7.14 11.75 3.39
CA MET A 353 -8.32 10.89 3.41
C MET A 353 -8.76 10.49 4.82
N GLY A 354 -7.93 10.72 5.84
CA GLY A 354 -8.21 10.28 7.21
C GLY A 354 -8.01 8.77 7.38
N LEU A 355 -6.95 8.20 6.82
CA LEU A 355 -6.58 6.82 7.03
C LEU A 355 -5.40 6.73 8.00
N LEU A 356 -5.53 5.88 9.01
CA LEU A 356 -4.45 5.59 9.95
C LEU A 356 -3.35 4.77 9.25
N VAL A 357 -2.11 4.90 9.71
CA VAL A 357 -0.98 4.15 9.14
C VAL A 357 -0.15 3.51 10.24
N MET A 358 0.12 2.21 10.07
CA MET A 358 1.22 1.50 10.70
C MET A 358 2.38 1.51 9.70
N ASP A 359 3.38 2.34 9.98
CA ASP A 359 4.54 2.53 9.10
C ASP A 359 5.63 1.53 9.46
N GLU A 360 5.96 0.65 8.49
CA GLU A 360 6.83 -0.48 8.72
C GLU A 360 8.17 -0.34 7.98
N SER A 361 9.26 -0.66 8.69
CA SER A 361 10.61 -0.43 8.19
C SER A 361 11.22 -1.62 7.44
N PHE A 362 11.10 -2.84 7.99
CA PHE A 362 11.85 -4.01 7.51
C PHE A 362 11.01 -5.28 7.54
N ASP A 363 11.11 -6.13 6.49
CA ASP A 363 10.59 -7.50 6.50
C ASP A 363 11.54 -8.48 7.22
N MET A 364 12.82 -8.24 7.17
CA MET A 364 13.86 -9.05 7.81
C MET A 364 14.90 -8.14 8.45
N TRP A 365 15.60 -8.69 9.45
CA TRP A 365 16.78 -8.04 9.99
C TRP A 365 18.04 -8.74 9.44
N ARG A 366 18.83 -9.39 10.28
CA ARG A 366 20.09 -10.04 9.93
C ARG A 366 19.91 -11.44 9.33
N ARG A 367 18.83 -12.14 9.72
CA ARG A 367 18.54 -13.48 9.22
C ARG A 367 17.69 -13.37 7.96
N LYS A 368 18.24 -13.90 6.86
CA LYS A 368 17.56 -13.85 5.56
C LYS A 368 16.31 -14.72 5.50
N LYS A 369 15.32 -14.26 4.79
CA LYS A 369 14.11 -15.01 4.39
C LYS A 369 14.16 -15.43 2.93
N SER A 370 14.86 -14.67 2.09
CA SER A 370 15.12 -14.96 0.68
C SER A 370 16.61 -14.84 0.39
N ASN A 371 17.09 -15.50 -0.68
CA ASN A 371 18.54 -15.58 -0.93
C ASN A 371 19.21 -14.22 -1.16
N GLY A 372 18.58 -13.34 -1.90
CA GLY A 372 19.11 -12.02 -2.25
C GLY A 372 18.50 -10.86 -1.48
N ASP A 373 17.91 -11.08 -0.30
CA ASP A 373 17.16 -10.07 0.44
C ASP A 373 18.05 -9.05 1.18
N TYR A 374 17.41 -8.11 1.87
CA TYR A 374 18.06 -6.99 2.56
C TYR A 374 18.93 -7.43 3.76
N ALA A 375 18.76 -8.63 4.30
CA ALA A 375 19.55 -9.10 5.44
C ALA A 375 21.07 -8.98 5.20
N ARG A 376 21.53 -9.16 3.95
CA ARG A 376 22.94 -8.99 3.54
C ARG A 376 23.47 -7.56 3.70
N PHE A 377 22.60 -6.57 3.84
CA PHE A 377 22.96 -5.15 4.01
C PHE A 377 22.60 -4.62 5.38
N PHE A 378 21.84 -5.37 6.18
CA PHE A 378 21.24 -4.92 7.43
C PHE A 378 22.29 -4.37 8.40
N ASP A 379 23.38 -5.08 8.61
CA ASP A 379 24.43 -4.69 9.59
C ASP A 379 25.01 -3.30 9.30
N GLU A 380 25.25 -3.00 8.03
CA GLU A 380 25.83 -1.72 7.59
C GLU A 380 24.78 -0.60 7.51
N TRP A 381 23.55 -0.93 7.08
CA TRP A 381 22.59 0.09 6.62
C TRP A 381 21.40 0.34 7.52
N HIS A 382 21.03 -0.60 8.43
CA HIS A 382 19.80 -0.50 9.23
C HIS A 382 19.66 0.83 10.00
N LYS A 383 20.77 1.31 10.57
CA LYS A 383 20.74 2.58 11.34
C LYS A 383 20.36 3.76 10.48
N ARG A 384 20.93 3.84 9.27
CA ARG A 384 20.64 4.91 8.33
C ARG A 384 19.23 4.75 7.75
N ASP A 385 18.88 3.55 7.28
CA ASP A 385 17.60 3.29 6.64
C ASP A 385 16.43 3.56 7.59
N LEU A 386 16.51 3.10 8.85
CA LEU A 386 15.48 3.35 9.85
C LEU A 386 15.41 4.83 10.24
N SER A 387 16.58 5.49 10.43
CA SER A 387 16.60 6.91 10.77
C SER A 387 16.04 7.78 9.65
N ASP A 388 16.36 7.47 8.40
CA ASP A 388 15.86 8.18 7.23
C ASP A 388 14.34 8.04 7.11
N LEU A 389 13.79 6.81 7.31
CA LEU A 389 12.35 6.57 7.35
C LEU A 389 11.66 7.45 8.38
N ILE A 390 12.10 7.37 9.63
CA ILE A 390 11.46 8.11 10.73
C ILE A 390 11.51 9.63 10.49
N LYS A 391 12.66 10.16 10.07
CA LYS A 391 12.82 11.59 9.77
C LYS A 391 11.94 12.05 8.62
N ARG A 392 11.81 11.22 7.58
CA ARG A 392 10.96 11.51 6.43
C ARG A 392 9.49 11.60 6.85
N ASP A 393 9.03 10.65 7.67
CA ASP A 393 7.62 10.40 7.86
C ASP A 393 7.02 10.95 9.16
N ARG A 394 7.85 11.35 10.14
CA ARG A 394 7.41 11.78 11.49
C ARG A 394 6.43 12.95 11.53
N ASN A 395 6.27 13.72 10.45
CA ASN A 395 5.33 14.84 10.42
C ASN A 395 3.91 14.43 9.99
N HIS A 396 3.71 13.20 9.50
CA HIS A 396 2.40 12.71 9.01
C HIS A 396 1.44 12.41 10.17
N PRO A 397 0.27 13.06 10.26
CA PRO A 397 -0.71 12.77 11.30
C PRO A 397 -1.37 11.40 11.16
N SER A 398 -1.37 10.81 9.97
CA SER A 398 -1.89 9.46 9.72
C SER A 398 -1.12 8.37 10.45
N ILE A 399 0.19 8.52 10.65
CA ILE A 399 1.03 7.51 11.30
C ILE A 399 0.71 7.46 12.78
N ILE A 400 0.27 6.28 13.25
CA ILE A 400 -0.13 6.03 14.64
C ILE A 400 0.85 5.14 15.40
N MET A 401 1.71 4.39 14.71
CA MET A 401 2.74 3.54 15.28
C MET A 401 3.88 3.29 14.29
N TRP A 402 5.05 2.98 14.82
CA TRP A 402 6.22 2.56 14.05
C TRP A 402 6.44 1.07 14.21
N SER A 403 6.48 0.33 13.11
CA SER A 403 6.82 -1.09 13.11
C SER A 403 8.27 -1.30 12.69
N ILE A 404 9.05 -1.94 13.55
CA ILE A 404 10.49 -2.15 13.33
C ILE A 404 10.83 -3.45 12.64
N GLY A 405 9.84 -4.32 12.39
CA GLY A 405 10.07 -5.57 11.68
C GLY A 405 8.81 -6.38 11.48
N ASN A 406 8.85 -7.26 10.47
CA ASN A 406 7.82 -8.23 10.16
C ASN A 406 8.37 -9.64 10.28
N GLU A 407 7.80 -10.46 11.15
CA GLU A 407 8.15 -11.88 11.29
C GLU A 407 9.65 -12.17 11.22
N VAL A 408 10.43 -11.25 11.79
CA VAL A 408 11.89 -11.39 11.78
C VAL A 408 12.30 -12.68 12.48
N LEU A 409 13.26 -13.40 11.93
CA LEU A 409 13.63 -14.72 12.45
C LEU A 409 14.33 -14.62 13.82
N GLU A 410 14.75 -13.43 14.20
CA GLU A 410 15.30 -13.07 15.51
C GLU A 410 14.28 -13.13 16.65
N GLN A 411 12.98 -13.23 16.36
CA GLN A 411 11.94 -13.32 17.38
C GLN A 411 11.91 -14.67 18.12
N TRP A 412 12.29 -15.75 17.42
CA TRP A 412 12.10 -17.11 17.91
C TRP A 412 12.87 -17.39 19.18
N SER A 413 12.18 -17.98 20.16
CA SER A 413 12.68 -18.24 21.51
C SER A 413 13.66 -19.42 21.60
N ASP A 414 13.85 -20.18 20.54
CA ASP A 414 14.83 -21.25 20.52
C ASP A 414 16.29 -20.71 20.50
N ALA A 415 17.24 -21.50 20.98
CA ALA A 415 18.65 -21.12 21.04
C ALA A 415 19.26 -20.83 19.66
N ALA A 416 18.73 -21.42 18.59
CA ALA A 416 19.22 -21.20 17.23
C ALA A 416 18.81 -19.83 16.68
N ALA A 417 17.85 -19.16 17.29
CA ALA A 417 17.46 -17.78 16.93
C ALA A 417 18.53 -16.76 17.34
N ASP A 418 19.38 -17.07 18.31
CA ASP A 418 20.40 -16.18 18.84
C ASP A 418 21.74 -16.38 18.10
N THR A 419 21.88 -15.79 16.92
CA THR A 419 22.98 -16.10 15.97
C THR A 419 24.10 -15.06 15.94
N LEU A 420 24.05 -13.98 16.74
CA LEU A 420 25.08 -12.98 16.82
C LEU A 420 26.29 -13.46 17.65
N SER A 421 27.49 -13.32 17.10
CA SER A 421 28.66 -13.31 17.96
C SER A 421 28.69 -12.02 18.79
N LEU A 422 29.33 -12.08 19.93
CA LEU A 422 29.49 -10.91 20.80
C LEU A 422 30.15 -9.73 20.10
N GLU A 423 31.14 -9.98 19.25
CA GLU A 423 31.82 -8.97 18.44
C GLU A 423 30.86 -8.32 17.43
N GLN A 424 30.05 -9.11 16.74
CA GLN A 424 29.03 -8.61 15.81
C GLN A 424 27.95 -7.79 16.53
N ALA A 425 27.55 -8.24 17.74
CA ALA A 425 26.61 -7.50 18.54
C ALA A 425 27.16 -6.11 18.92
N ASN A 426 28.41 -6.03 19.34
CA ASN A 426 29.04 -4.76 19.67
C ASN A 426 29.19 -3.83 18.48
N LEU A 427 29.52 -4.34 17.29
CA LEU A 427 29.62 -3.56 16.06
C LEU A 427 28.25 -2.98 15.65
N ILE A 428 27.19 -3.74 15.77
CA ILE A 428 25.84 -3.34 15.39
C ILE A 428 25.21 -2.40 16.41
N LEU A 429 25.33 -2.76 17.67
CA LEU A 429 24.67 -2.03 18.72
C LEU A 429 25.37 -0.71 19.01
N ASN A 430 26.71 -0.64 18.86
CA ASN A 430 27.54 0.56 19.10
C ASN A 430 26.95 1.44 20.21
N ALA A 431 26.44 0.78 21.24
CA ALA A 431 25.44 1.36 22.15
C ALA A 431 26.01 1.55 23.57
N GLY A 432 27.32 1.50 23.75
CA GLY A 432 27.94 1.68 25.04
C GLY A 432 27.79 0.49 26.00
N HIS A 433 27.30 -0.65 25.50
CA HIS A 433 27.37 -1.92 26.22
C HIS A 433 28.73 -2.53 25.95
N ASP A 434 29.47 -2.82 27.01
CA ASP A 434 30.68 -3.58 26.84
C ASP A 434 30.36 -5.09 26.63
N ALA A 435 31.32 -5.83 26.09
CA ALA A 435 31.16 -7.25 25.80
C ALA A 435 30.80 -8.08 27.06
N SER A 436 31.17 -7.62 28.23
CA SER A 436 30.88 -8.29 29.50
C SER A 436 29.40 -8.17 29.88
N THR A 437 28.76 -7.06 29.57
CA THR A 437 27.33 -6.82 29.79
C THR A 437 26.48 -7.75 28.94
N LEU A 438 26.88 -7.95 27.67
CA LEU A 438 26.19 -8.87 26.75
C LEU A 438 26.36 -10.34 27.15
N ALA A 439 27.54 -10.71 27.70
CA ALA A 439 27.85 -12.08 28.05
C ALA A 439 27.24 -12.55 29.38
N HIS A 440 26.79 -11.65 30.24
CA HIS A 440 26.34 -11.95 31.60
C HIS A 440 24.84 -11.71 31.82
N SER A 441 24.09 -11.30 30.79
CA SER A 441 22.65 -11.08 30.91
C SER A 441 21.90 -12.41 30.67
N ASP A 442 21.67 -13.17 31.74
CA ASP A 442 20.82 -14.36 31.71
C ASP A 442 19.35 -14.05 31.34
N GLU A 443 18.97 -12.76 31.28
CA GLU A 443 17.59 -12.33 31.05
C GLU A 443 17.36 -11.81 29.65
N LEU A 444 18.34 -11.23 28.95
CA LEU A 444 18.21 -10.62 27.63
C LEU A 444 19.19 -11.24 26.64
N SER A 445 18.64 -11.75 25.55
CA SER A 445 19.42 -12.22 24.41
C SER A 445 19.96 -11.05 23.57
N VAL A 446 20.94 -11.35 22.71
CA VAL A 446 21.44 -10.38 21.72
C VAL A 446 20.32 -9.86 20.82
N ASN A 447 19.35 -10.70 20.47
CA ASN A 447 18.19 -10.32 19.66
C ASN A 447 17.26 -9.35 20.41
N SER A 448 17.10 -9.54 21.75
CA SER A 448 16.40 -8.57 22.59
C SER A 448 17.13 -7.23 22.65
N LEU A 449 18.47 -7.23 22.72
CA LEU A 449 19.27 -6.00 22.69
C LEU A 449 19.21 -5.30 21.32
N LEU A 450 19.20 -6.06 20.23
CA LEU A 450 18.98 -5.50 18.87
C LEU A 450 17.61 -4.85 18.77
N THR A 451 16.58 -5.46 19.34
CA THR A 451 15.22 -4.87 19.39
C THR A 451 15.23 -3.54 20.15
N GLN A 452 15.90 -3.49 21.31
CA GLN A 452 16.07 -2.23 22.07
C GLN A 452 16.80 -1.17 21.27
N HIS A 453 17.85 -1.55 20.54
CA HIS A 453 18.62 -0.65 19.67
C HIS A 453 17.73 -0.04 18.57
N LEU A 454 16.94 -0.85 17.86
CA LEU A 454 16.05 -0.36 16.80
C LEU A 454 14.95 0.56 17.38
N ALA A 455 14.34 0.18 18.50
CA ALA A 455 13.35 1.02 19.18
C ALA A 455 13.95 2.35 19.65
N LYS A 456 15.20 2.34 20.14
CA LYS A 456 15.95 3.54 20.52
C LYS A 456 16.17 4.46 19.32
N LEU A 457 16.57 3.94 18.17
CA LEU A 457 16.71 4.70 16.92
C LEU A 457 15.41 5.39 16.51
N VAL A 458 14.27 4.69 16.64
CA VAL A 458 12.95 5.30 16.39
C VAL A 458 12.73 6.49 17.32
N LYS A 459 12.89 6.30 18.65
CA LYS A 459 12.66 7.33 19.67
C LYS A 459 13.62 8.52 19.54
N GLU A 460 14.88 8.30 19.13
CA GLU A 460 15.85 9.37 18.87
C GLU A 460 15.47 10.25 17.68
N ASN A 461 14.82 9.67 16.66
CA ASN A 461 14.43 10.38 15.44
C ASN A 461 12.99 10.94 15.49
N ASP A 462 12.15 10.47 16.42
CA ASP A 462 10.80 11.00 16.73
C ASP A 462 10.66 11.32 18.24
N PRO A 463 11.55 12.16 18.82
CA PRO A 463 11.64 12.35 20.29
C PRO A 463 10.43 13.07 20.91
N TRP A 464 9.63 13.75 20.12
CA TRP A 464 8.40 14.42 20.54
C TRP A 464 7.16 13.65 20.18
N GLY A 465 7.33 12.58 19.41
CA GLY A 465 6.25 11.71 18.98
C GLY A 465 5.71 10.88 20.15
N THR A 466 4.42 10.71 20.16
CA THR A 466 3.71 9.83 21.09
C THR A 466 3.43 8.46 20.44
N ARG A 467 4.06 8.19 19.30
CA ARG A 467 3.83 6.98 18.53
C ARG A 467 4.56 5.81 19.18
N PRO A 468 3.85 4.74 19.53
CA PRO A 468 4.46 3.54 20.07
C PRO A 468 5.25 2.78 19.00
N VAL A 469 6.20 1.97 19.47
CA VAL A 469 6.94 1.00 18.66
C VAL A 469 6.25 -0.35 18.76
N THR A 470 6.11 -1.01 17.61
CA THR A 470 5.59 -2.38 17.47
C THR A 470 6.45 -3.19 16.49
N ALA A 471 6.13 -4.45 16.34
CA ALA A 471 6.61 -5.35 15.30
C ALA A 471 5.53 -6.39 15.00
N GLY A 472 5.43 -6.85 13.76
CA GLY A 472 4.58 -7.97 13.40
C GLY A 472 5.25 -9.28 13.79
N CYS A 473 4.73 -10.00 14.77
CA CYS A 473 5.34 -11.21 15.31
C CYS A 473 4.44 -12.42 15.12
N ASN A 474 4.99 -13.50 14.53
CA ASN A 474 4.29 -14.77 14.36
C ASN A 474 4.69 -15.82 15.44
N GLU A 475 5.45 -15.42 16.46
CA GLU A 475 5.62 -16.17 17.70
C GLU A 475 4.86 -15.47 18.83
N PRO A 476 3.66 -15.99 19.24
CA PRO A 476 2.81 -15.32 20.22
C PRO A 476 3.23 -15.59 21.68
N ASP A 477 4.36 -16.24 21.90
CA ASP A 477 4.90 -16.59 23.20
C ASP A 477 5.54 -15.35 23.89
N PRO A 478 5.31 -15.10 25.18
CA PRO A 478 6.05 -14.12 25.96
C PRO A 478 7.58 -14.30 25.96
N LYS A 479 8.07 -15.49 25.63
CA LYS A 479 9.50 -15.78 25.47
C LYS A 479 10.10 -15.22 24.18
N ASN A 480 9.28 -14.80 23.22
CA ASN A 480 9.72 -14.15 22.01
C ASN A 480 10.73 -13.04 22.34
N HIS A 481 11.90 -13.05 21.71
CA HIS A 481 13.03 -12.16 22.04
C HIS A 481 12.67 -10.68 21.86
N LEU A 482 11.79 -10.36 20.92
CA LEU A 482 11.32 -8.98 20.71
C LEU A 482 10.45 -8.52 21.88
N PHE A 483 9.56 -9.37 22.38
CA PHE A 483 8.69 -9.07 23.53
C PHE A 483 9.50 -9.02 24.82
N LYS A 484 10.44 -9.95 25.03
CA LYS A 484 11.37 -9.96 26.20
C LYS A 484 12.25 -8.73 26.27
N SER A 485 12.53 -8.06 25.14
CA SER A 485 13.32 -6.83 25.11
C SER A 485 12.73 -5.70 25.96
N GLY A 486 11.42 -5.72 26.20
CA GLY A 486 10.67 -4.64 26.86
C GLY A 486 10.49 -3.40 25.98
N ALA A 487 11.08 -3.35 24.80
CA ALA A 487 11.09 -2.17 23.91
C ALA A 487 9.87 -2.09 22.99
N ILE A 488 9.09 -3.16 22.89
CA ILE A 488 7.83 -3.17 22.15
C ILE A 488 6.72 -2.56 23.02
N ASP A 489 6.20 -1.44 22.59
CA ASP A 489 5.17 -0.68 23.30
C ASP A 489 3.76 -1.27 23.08
N VAL A 490 3.45 -1.72 21.86
CA VAL A 490 2.20 -2.40 21.49
C VAL A 490 2.53 -3.80 21.00
N ILE A 491 1.97 -4.83 21.62
CA ILE A 491 2.13 -6.22 21.19
C ILE A 491 1.41 -6.42 19.87
N GLY A 492 2.14 -6.85 18.84
CA GLY A 492 1.60 -7.17 17.52
C GLY A 492 1.71 -8.66 17.21
N PHE A 493 0.57 -9.32 17.03
CA PHE A 493 0.56 -10.70 16.53
C PHE A 493 0.24 -10.71 15.05
N ASN A 494 1.04 -11.47 14.29
CA ASN A 494 0.65 -11.94 12.99
C ASN A 494 -0.10 -13.26 13.20
N TYR A 495 -1.40 -13.27 12.79
CA TYR A 495 -2.28 -14.44 12.96
C TYR A 495 -2.51 -14.85 14.41
N HIS A 496 -2.62 -16.15 14.68
CA HIS A 496 -2.80 -16.71 16.03
C HIS A 496 -4.04 -16.19 16.77
N HIS A 497 -5.13 -15.97 16.03
CA HIS A 497 -6.40 -15.48 16.59
C HIS A 497 -6.89 -16.30 17.80
N GLN A 498 -6.63 -17.62 17.83
CA GLN A 498 -6.99 -18.53 18.93
C GLN A 498 -6.28 -18.20 20.25
N TRP A 499 -5.13 -17.50 20.21
CA TRP A 499 -4.33 -17.14 21.39
C TRP A 499 -4.65 -15.72 21.91
N VAL A 500 -5.46 -14.97 21.21
CA VAL A 500 -5.77 -13.57 21.56
C VAL A 500 -6.35 -13.44 22.95
N LYS A 501 -7.25 -14.35 23.36
CA LYS A 501 -7.86 -14.37 24.71
C LYS A 501 -6.86 -14.48 25.86
N ASP A 502 -5.66 -15.02 25.61
CA ASP A 502 -4.61 -15.18 26.61
C ASP A 502 -3.66 -13.96 26.70
N VAL A 503 -3.78 -13.00 25.81
CA VAL A 503 -2.93 -11.81 25.75
C VAL A 503 -2.95 -10.99 27.05
N PRO A 504 -4.10 -10.68 27.70
CA PRO A 504 -4.10 -9.94 28.95
C PRO A 504 -3.33 -10.64 30.09
N LYS A 505 -3.29 -11.97 30.07
CA LYS A 505 -2.53 -12.78 31.03
C LYS A 505 -1.05 -12.81 30.70
N ASN A 506 -0.72 -13.03 29.43
CA ASN A 506 0.66 -13.26 28.96
C ASN A 506 1.44 -11.94 28.80
N PHE A 507 0.75 -10.84 28.53
CA PHE A 507 1.34 -9.51 28.34
C PHE A 507 0.60 -8.46 29.21
N PRO A 508 0.67 -8.56 30.52
CA PRO A 508 -0.08 -7.66 31.41
C PRO A 508 0.32 -6.20 31.17
N ASN A 509 -0.69 -5.34 31.13
CA ASN A 509 -0.55 -3.89 30.90
C ASN A 509 0.06 -3.47 29.54
N LYS A 510 0.15 -4.38 28.55
CA LYS A 510 0.54 -4.05 27.20
C LYS A 510 -0.68 -3.94 26.29
N PRO A 511 -0.83 -2.84 25.54
CA PRO A 511 -1.81 -2.76 24.46
C PRO A 511 -1.52 -3.82 23.38
N PHE A 512 -2.56 -4.23 22.69
CA PHE A 512 -2.48 -5.32 21.72
C PHE A 512 -3.20 -5.01 20.41
N ILE A 513 -2.64 -5.52 19.31
CA ILE A 513 -3.20 -5.48 17.96
C ILE A 513 -2.85 -6.74 17.19
N LEU A 514 -3.73 -7.18 16.29
CA LEU A 514 -3.37 -8.11 15.24
C LEU A 514 -2.69 -7.33 14.12
N SER A 515 -1.35 -7.36 14.09
CA SER A 515 -0.54 -6.69 13.08
C SER A 515 -0.68 -7.31 11.70
N GLU A 516 -1.08 -8.59 11.66
CA GLU A 516 -1.46 -9.33 10.47
C GLU A 516 -2.53 -10.36 10.85
N SER A 517 -3.53 -10.56 10.01
CA SER A 517 -4.64 -11.44 10.37
C SER A 517 -5.27 -12.09 9.14
N VAL A 518 -6.08 -13.11 9.36
CA VAL A 518 -6.86 -13.79 8.35
C VAL A 518 -5.99 -14.67 7.42
N SER A 519 -5.55 -14.23 6.24
CA SER A 519 -5.00 -15.05 5.14
C SER A 519 -5.98 -16.09 4.60
N ALA A 520 -7.23 -15.70 4.42
CA ALA A 520 -8.19 -16.48 3.65
C ALA A 520 -7.76 -16.54 2.17
N LEU A 521 -8.03 -17.64 1.53
CA LEU A 521 -7.63 -17.92 0.15
C LEU A 521 -8.85 -17.90 -0.75
N GLN A 522 -8.94 -16.92 -1.63
CA GLN A 522 -10.14 -16.71 -2.45
C GLN A 522 -9.82 -16.39 -3.90
N THR A 523 -10.59 -16.97 -4.80
CA THR A 523 -10.66 -16.62 -6.23
C THR A 523 -12.05 -16.08 -6.52
N ARG A 524 -12.15 -14.85 -7.01
CA ARG A 524 -13.43 -14.23 -7.37
C ARG A 524 -14.21 -15.10 -8.36
N GLY A 525 -15.44 -15.48 -7.98
CA GLY A 525 -16.37 -16.19 -8.85
C GLY A 525 -16.25 -17.73 -8.86
N TYR A 526 -15.28 -18.32 -8.16
CA TYR A 526 -15.12 -19.77 -8.03
C TYR A 526 -15.63 -20.27 -6.68
N TYR A 527 -16.55 -21.22 -6.67
CA TYR A 527 -17.24 -21.64 -5.45
C TYR A 527 -17.08 -23.13 -5.19
N MET A 528 -16.51 -23.48 -4.04
CA MET A 528 -16.38 -24.88 -3.59
C MET A 528 -17.52 -25.24 -2.65
N MET A 529 -18.25 -26.27 -2.98
CA MET A 529 -19.40 -26.78 -2.22
C MET A 529 -19.15 -28.21 -1.78
N PRO A 530 -19.63 -28.61 -0.59
CA PRO A 530 -20.47 -27.85 0.34
C PRO A 530 -19.70 -26.72 1.04
N SER A 531 -20.34 -25.56 1.20
CA SER A 531 -19.68 -24.36 1.73
C SER A 531 -19.50 -24.32 3.25
N ASP A 532 -20.15 -25.24 3.96
CA ASP A 532 -20.01 -25.48 5.41
C ASP A 532 -18.78 -26.32 5.78
N HIS A 533 -18.01 -26.76 4.77
CA HIS A 533 -16.71 -27.38 4.98
C HIS A 533 -15.61 -26.33 4.90
N ILE A 534 -14.74 -26.27 5.93
CA ILE A 534 -13.58 -25.40 5.95
C ILE A 534 -12.39 -26.14 5.34
N TYR A 535 -11.78 -25.55 4.33
CA TYR A 535 -10.61 -26.04 3.63
C TYR A 535 -9.34 -25.35 4.12
N THR A 536 -8.31 -26.12 4.44
CA THR A 536 -6.97 -25.59 4.75
C THR A 536 -6.01 -25.95 3.63
N ALA A 537 -5.36 -24.98 3.03
CA ALA A 537 -4.46 -25.17 1.88
C ALA A 537 -3.21 -24.27 1.95
N PRO A 538 -2.00 -24.84 1.94
CA PRO A 538 -1.74 -26.26 2.14
C PRO A 538 -2.15 -26.72 3.53
N LYS A 539 -2.30 -28.01 3.75
CA LYS A 539 -2.66 -28.57 5.06
C LYS A 539 -1.64 -28.18 6.15
N GLU A 540 -0.37 -28.17 5.78
CA GLU A 540 0.74 -27.64 6.58
C GLU A 540 1.59 -26.74 5.69
N TRP A 541 2.16 -25.67 6.21
CA TRP A 541 2.85 -24.64 5.42
C TRP A 541 4.03 -25.17 4.58
N TRP A 542 4.61 -26.31 4.96
CA TRP A 542 5.73 -26.95 4.25
C TRP A 542 5.27 -28.03 3.27
N LEU A 543 4.00 -28.37 3.21
CA LEU A 543 3.48 -29.38 2.29
C LEU A 543 3.11 -28.74 0.96
N PRO A 544 3.31 -29.45 -0.16
CA PRO A 544 2.79 -29.00 -1.44
C PRO A 544 1.26 -29.08 -1.46
N TYR A 545 0.64 -28.15 -2.15
CA TYR A 545 -0.78 -28.18 -2.46
C TYR A 545 -0.97 -28.23 -3.98
N THR A 546 -1.82 -29.12 -4.44
CA THR A 546 -2.12 -29.29 -5.88
C THR A 546 -3.62 -29.43 -6.06
N ASP A 547 -4.19 -28.56 -6.86
CA ASP A 547 -5.54 -28.67 -7.39
C ASP A 547 -5.49 -28.21 -8.86
N PRO A 548 -6.02 -29.01 -9.82
CA PRO A 548 -5.89 -28.70 -11.24
C PRO A 548 -6.62 -27.43 -11.66
N SER A 549 -7.54 -26.91 -10.87
CA SER A 549 -8.21 -25.64 -11.13
C SER A 549 -7.30 -24.44 -10.92
N PHE A 550 -6.33 -24.52 -10.05
CA PHE A 550 -5.53 -23.39 -9.54
C PHE A 550 -6.40 -22.27 -8.95
N MET A 551 -7.56 -22.62 -8.39
CA MET A 551 -8.51 -21.68 -7.81
C MET A 551 -8.77 -22.00 -6.35
N CYS A 552 -9.18 -21.00 -5.58
CA CYS A 552 -9.61 -21.11 -4.20
C CYS A 552 -11.08 -20.70 -4.07
N SER A 553 -11.76 -21.25 -3.08
CA SER A 553 -13.20 -20.97 -2.89
C SER A 553 -13.48 -19.49 -2.68
N ALA A 554 -14.46 -18.93 -3.36
CA ALA A 554 -14.91 -17.55 -3.15
C ALA A 554 -15.76 -17.39 -1.88
N TYR A 555 -16.28 -18.48 -1.32
CA TYR A 555 -16.86 -18.44 0.03
C TYR A 555 -15.76 -18.18 1.06
N ASP A 556 -16.15 -17.69 2.23
CA ASP A 556 -15.25 -17.58 3.39
C ASP A 556 -15.07 -18.94 4.10
N ASN A 557 -14.59 -19.93 3.35
CA ASN A 557 -14.43 -21.30 3.80
C ASN A 557 -13.08 -21.94 3.40
N MET A 558 -12.10 -21.16 2.97
CA MET A 558 -10.77 -21.64 2.64
C MET A 558 -9.68 -20.68 3.14
N HIS A 559 -8.68 -21.20 3.81
CA HIS A 559 -7.59 -20.40 4.39
C HIS A 559 -6.26 -21.15 4.42
N ALA A 560 -5.15 -20.42 4.59
CA ALA A 560 -3.83 -20.97 4.79
C ALA A 560 -3.70 -21.67 6.17
N SER A 561 -2.77 -22.63 6.30
CA SER A 561 -2.62 -23.44 7.53
C SER A 561 -2.27 -22.65 8.79
N TRP A 562 -1.69 -21.46 8.66
CA TRP A 562 -1.31 -20.58 9.76
C TRP A 562 -2.39 -19.55 10.15
N SER A 563 -3.55 -19.61 9.53
CA SER A 563 -4.51 -18.52 9.51
C SER A 563 -5.96 -18.95 9.82
N SER A 564 -6.92 -18.15 9.39
CA SER A 564 -8.35 -18.36 9.64
C SER A 564 -9.19 -17.86 8.48
N THR A 565 -10.50 -18.12 8.54
CA THR A 565 -11.47 -17.40 7.72
C THR A 565 -11.60 -15.94 8.18
N HIS A 566 -12.22 -15.10 7.37
CA HIS A 566 -12.49 -13.69 7.71
C HIS A 566 -13.41 -13.58 8.93
N GLU A 567 -14.46 -14.38 8.97
CA GLU A 567 -15.44 -14.37 10.06
C GLU A 567 -14.80 -14.79 11.40
N GLU A 568 -13.97 -15.83 11.41
CA GLU A 568 -13.32 -16.31 12.64
C GLU A 568 -12.44 -15.26 13.30
N THR A 569 -11.59 -14.61 12.55
CA THR A 569 -10.73 -13.56 13.13
C THR A 569 -11.55 -12.32 13.48
N TRP A 570 -12.50 -11.90 12.63
CA TRP A 570 -13.32 -10.73 12.94
C TRP A 570 -14.15 -10.93 14.22
N ASP A 571 -14.64 -12.13 14.45
CA ASP A 571 -15.33 -12.49 15.70
C ASP A 571 -14.46 -12.22 16.94
N VAL A 572 -13.20 -12.65 16.89
CA VAL A 572 -12.24 -12.40 17.98
C VAL A 572 -11.97 -10.90 18.17
N VAL A 573 -11.78 -10.15 17.10
CA VAL A 573 -11.51 -8.71 17.17
C VAL A 573 -12.72 -7.93 17.67
N LYS A 574 -13.90 -8.26 17.17
CA LYS A 574 -15.17 -7.59 17.50
C LYS A 574 -15.53 -7.74 18.97
N HIS A 575 -15.36 -8.93 19.52
CA HIS A 575 -15.85 -9.30 20.84
C HIS A 575 -14.83 -9.21 21.98
N ASN A 576 -13.62 -8.67 21.71
CA ASN A 576 -12.63 -8.41 22.74
C ASN A 576 -12.24 -6.93 22.78
N ASP A 577 -12.71 -6.21 23.79
CA ASP A 577 -12.52 -4.76 23.92
C ASP A 577 -11.04 -4.35 23.94
N PHE A 578 -10.16 -5.14 24.56
CA PHE A 578 -8.73 -4.84 24.67
C PHE A 578 -7.99 -4.94 23.33
N VAL A 579 -8.55 -5.61 22.32
CA VAL A 579 -7.96 -5.68 20.98
C VAL A 579 -8.13 -4.34 20.29
N GLY A 580 -7.04 -3.65 20.01
CA GLY A 580 -7.06 -2.35 19.33
C GLY A 580 -7.60 -2.41 17.90
N GLY A 581 -7.53 -3.57 17.27
CA GLY A 581 -8.02 -3.85 15.92
C GLY A 581 -7.15 -4.88 15.21
N GLN A 582 -7.23 -4.88 13.89
CA GLN A 582 -6.48 -5.80 13.03
C GLN A 582 -6.00 -5.13 11.76
N PHE A 583 -4.98 -5.72 11.13
CA PHE A 583 -4.60 -5.48 9.75
C PHE A 583 -4.72 -6.79 8.97
N ILE A 584 -5.67 -6.87 8.07
CA ILE A 584 -6.00 -8.08 7.31
C ILE A 584 -4.94 -8.33 6.24
N TRP A 585 -4.47 -9.55 6.11
CA TRP A 585 -3.67 -10.02 5.00
C TRP A 585 -4.57 -10.61 3.91
N THR A 586 -4.87 -9.86 2.83
CA THR A 586 -4.54 -8.47 2.49
C THR A 586 -5.77 -7.73 1.97
N GLY A 587 -5.67 -6.41 1.78
CA GLY A 587 -6.76 -5.65 1.15
C GLY A 587 -6.92 -6.02 -0.32
N PHE A 588 -5.85 -5.95 -1.10
CA PHE A 588 -5.81 -6.38 -2.49
C PHE A 588 -4.95 -7.62 -2.68
N ASP A 589 -5.31 -8.45 -3.65
CA ASP A 589 -4.34 -9.38 -4.23
C ASP A 589 -3.16 -8.59 -4.79
N TYR A 590 -1.97 -9.16 -4.73
CA TYR A 590 -0.72 -8.56 -5.19
C TYR A 590 0.05 -9.54 -6.09
N ILE A 591 0.97 -9.03 -6.87
CA ILE A 591 1.82 -9.86 -7.72
C ILE A 591 2.81 -10.62 -6.83
N GLY A 592 2.95 -11.92 -7.06
CA GLY A 592 3.79 -12.82 -6.26
C GLY A 592 3.04 -13.57 -5.19
N GLU A 593 3.77 -14.33 -4.38
CA GLU A 593 3.27 -15.14 -3.26
C GLU A 593 1.97 -15.92 -3.56
N PRO A 594 1.95 -16.80 -4.56
CA PRO A 594 0.73 -17.43 -5.03
C PRO A 594 0.25 -18.59 -4.17
N THR A 595 0.53 -18.58 -2.85
CA THR A 595 0.04 -19.61 -1.93
C THR A 595 -1.47 -19.84 -2.10
N PRO A 596 -1.96 -21.08 -2.19
CA PRO A 596 -1.23 -22.33 -1.89
C PRO A 596 -0.52 -22.97 -3.10
N TYR A 597 -0.55 -22.30 -4.25
CA TYR A 597 -0.06 -22.86 -5.51
C TYR A 597 1.38 -22.44 -5.84
N ALA A 598 1.95 -23.14 -6.82
CA ALA A 598 3.17 -22.77 -7.51
C ALA A 598 2.84 -22.22 -8.91
N TYR A 599 3.89 -21.86 -9.68
CA TYR A 599 3.71 -21.50 -11.09
C TYR A 599 2.84 -22.53 -11.83
N PRO A 600 1.86 -22.15 -12.69
CA PRO A 600 1.67 -20.81 -13.29
C PRO A 600 0.92 -19.78 -12.44
N ALA A 601 0.53 -20.07 -11.21
CA ALA A 601 0.03 -19.05 -10.33
C ALA A 601 1.15 -18.02 -10.03
N ARG A 602 0.83 -16.73 -10.19
CA ARG A 602 1.79 -15.62 -10.17
C ARG A 602 1.39 -14.45 -9.30
N SER A 603 0.22 -14.52 -8.71
CA SER A 603 -0.31 -13.50 -7.80
C SER A 603 -1.01 -14.17 -6.63
N SER A 604 -1.17 -13.42 -5.54
CA SER A 604 -1.75 -13.92 -4.31
C SER A 604 -3.25 -14.25 -4.46
N TYR A 605 -3.77 -14.97 -3.47
CA TYR A 605 -5.19 -15.30 -3.30
C TYR A 605 -5.77 -14.65 -2.06
N PHE A 606 -4.94 -13.93 -1.29
CA PHE A 606 -5.26 -13.41 0.04
C PHE A 606 -6.13 -12.14 0.05
N GLY A 607 -6.12 -11.38 -1.06
CA GLY A 607 -6.82 -10.11 -1.13
C GLY A 607 -8.33 -10.26 -0.98
N ILE A 608 -8.95 -9.32 -0.27
CA ILE A 608 -10.41 -9.13 -0.24
C ILE A 608 -10.89 -8.61 -1.60
N ILE A 609 -10.01 -7.97 -2.33
CA ILE A 609 -10.20 -7.42 -3.67
C ILE A 609 -9.17 -8.09 -4.58
N ASP A 610 -9.57 -8.52 -5.78
CA ASP A 610 -8.66 -9.18 -6.71
C ASP A 610 -7.62 -8.20 -7.31
N LEU A 611 -6.61 -8.74 -8.01
CA LEU A 611 -5.52 -7.95 -8.58
C LEU A 611 -6.00 -6.88 -9.59
N ALA A 612 -7.09 -7.13 -10.30
CA ALA A 612 -7.72 -6.17 -11.21
C ALA A 612 -8.49 -5.05 -10.46
N GLY A 613 -8.64 -5.20 -9.15
CA GLY A 613 -9.37 -4.28 -8.29
C GLY A 613 -10.88 -4.50 -8.32
N LEU A 614 -11.31 -5.74 -8.52
CA LEU A 614 -12.71 -6.16 -8.45
C LEU A 614 -12.95 -6.83 -7.08
N PRO A 615 -13.99 -6.41 -6.31
CA PRO A 615 -14.31 -7.00 -5.00
C PRO A 615 -14.60 -8.50 -5.08
N LYS A 616 -14.10 -9.26 -4.10
CA LYS A 616 -14.54 -10.63 -3.80
C LYS A 616 -15.72 -10.57 -2.82
N ASP A 617 -16.39 -11.68 -2.55
CA ASP A 617 -17.61 -11.65 -1.73
C ASP A 617 -17.38 -11.21 -0.29
N SER A 618 -16.23 -11.55 0.30
CA SER A 618 -15.83 -11.11 1.65
C SER A 618 -15.73 -9.58 1.83
N TYR A 619 -15.57 -8.83 0.75
CA TYR A 619 -15.65 -7.36 0.77
C TYR A 619 -16.98 -6.88 1.36
N TYR A 620 -18.08 -7.52 1.01
CA TYR A 620 -19.42 -7.13 1.46
C TYR A 620 -19.69 -7.54 2.91
N MET A 621 -19.03 -8.59 3.41
CA MET A 621 -19.05 -8.92 4.83
C MET A 621 -18.48 -7.76 5.65
N TYR A 622 -17.26 -7.30 5.32
CA TYR A 622 -16.65 -6.17 6.01
C TYR A 622 -17.42 -4.87 5.83
N GLN A 623 -17.93 -4.59 4.62
CA GLN A 623 -18.74 -3.40 4.39
C GLN A 623 -19.99 -3.39 5.26
N SER A 624 -20.63 -4.55 5.48
CA SER A 624 -21.80 -4.66 6.35
C SER A 624 -21.48 -4.46 7.84
N GLU A 625 -20.26 -4.81 8.26
CA GLU A 625 -19.79 -4.72 9.65
C GLU A 625 -19.11 -3.37 9.97
N TRP A 626 -18.42 -2.77 9.01
CA TRP A 626 -17.54 -1.61 9.23
C TRP A 626 -18.14 -0.28 8.77
N THR A 627 -19.27 -0.30 8.10
CA THR A 627 -19.91 0.91 7.56
C THR A 627 -21.36 1.03 7.99
N TYR A 628 -21.93 2.22 7.82
CA TYR A 628 -23.37 2.47 7.98
C TYR A 628 -24.13 2.38 6.64
N LYS A 629 -23.51 1.88 5.59
CA LYS A 629 -24.15 1.66 4.29
C LYS A 629 -25.12 0.50 4.39
N ASP A 630 -26.22 0.60 3.63
CA ASP A 630 -27.12 -0.54 3.45
C ASP A 630 -26.44 -1.57 2.58
N VAL A 631 -26.25 -2.77 3.11
CA VAL A 631 -25.65 -3.91 2.43
C VAL A 631 -26.64 -5.04 2.37
N LEU A 632 -26.86 -5.56 1.17
CA LEU A 632 -27.56 -6.81 0.89
C LEU A 632 -26.85 -7.48 -0.27
N HIS A 633 -26.05 -8.50 0.01
CA HIS A 633 -25.20 -9.17 -0.97
C HIS A 633 -25.47 -10.65 -0.99
N LEU A 634 -26.21 -11.09 -2.03
CA LEU A 634 -26.52 -12.48 -2.33
C LEU A 634 -25.49 -13.03 -3.29
N PHE A 635 -24.95 -14.21 -3.02
CA PHE A 635 -24.02 -14.95 -3.87
C PHE A 635 -24.17 -16.46 -3.62
N PRO A 636 -23.68 -17.34 -4.52
CA PRO A 636 -22.97 -17.09 -5.78
C PRO A 636 -23.90 -16.62 -6.92
N HIS A 637 -23.32 -16.53 -8.13
CA HIS A 637 -24.09 -16.35 -9.36
C HIS A 637 -25.12 -17.48 -9.58
N TRP A 638 -26.09 -17.25 -10.48
CA TRP A 638 -27.17 -18.22 -10.75
C TRP A 638 -27.06 -18.84 -12.17
N ASN A 639 -25.86 -19.40 -12.50
CA ASN A 639 -25.57 -20.14 -13.72
C ASN A 639 -24.84 -21.45 -13.38
N TRP A 640 -25.61 -22.51 -13.19
CA TRP A 640 -25.15 -23.83 -12.79
C TRP A 640 -25.75 -24.94 -13.67
N LEU A 641 -25.46 -26.19 -13.38
CA LEU A 641 -26.11 -27.31 -14.07
C LEU A 641 -27.48 -27.57 -13.44
N PRO A 642 -28.55 -27.82 -14.27
CA PRO A 642 -29.88 -28.12 -13.74
C PRO A 642 -29.84 -29.26 -12.71
N GLY A 643 -30.46 -29.05 -11.57
CA GLY A 643 -30.50 -29.99 -10.45
C GLY A 643 -29.26 -29.99 -9.55
N GLN A 644 -28.21 -29.21 -9.87
CA GLN A 644 -27.05 -29.05 -8.99
C GLN A 644 -27.48 -28.36 -7.70
N THR A 645 -27.00 -28.88 -6.54
CA THR A 645 -27.23 -28.27 -5.25
C THR A 645 -26.27 -27.09 -5.05
N ILE A 646 -26.80 -25.93 -4.71
CA ILE A 646 -26.08 -24.66 -4.58
C ILE A 646 -26.27 -24.12 -3.18
N ASP A 647 -25.18 -23.69 -2.55
CA ASP A 647 -25.20 -22.98 -1.28
C ASP A 647 -25.28 -21.48 -1.55
N MET A 648 -26.45 -20.89 -1.34
CA MET A 648 -26.66 -19.45 -1.47
C MET A 648 -26.35 -18.76 -0.13
N TRP A 649 -25.39 -17.85 -0.12
CA TRP A 649 -25.05 -17.03 1.04
C TRP A 649 -25.55 -15.61 0.87
N CYS A 650 -25.81 -14.94 2.00
CA CYS A 650 -26.18 -13.52 2.00
C CYS A 650 -25.51 -12.81 3.18
N TYR A 651 -24.72 -11.78 2.83
CA TYR A 651 -24.23 -10.77 3.77
C TYR A 651 -25.23 -9.60 3.80
N TYR A 652 -25.66 -9.17 4.96
CA TYR A 652 -26.60 -8.04 5.07
C TYR A 652 -26.45 -7.31 6.42
N ASN A 653 -26.92 -6.08 6.44
CA ASN A 653 -27.11 -5.30 7.66
C ASN A 653 -28.44 -4.56 7.63
N HIS A 654 -28.79 -3.85 8.72
CA HIS A 654 -29.98 -3.01 8.87
C HIS A 654 -31.32 -3.70 8.58
N ALA A 655 -31.35 -5.03 8.65
CA ALA A 655 -32.55 -5.86 8.55
C ALA A 655 -32.55 -6.93 9.64
N ASP A 656 -33.74 -7.40 10.02
CA ASP A 656 -33.91 -8.43 11.05
C ASP A 656 -33.83 -9.84 10.47
N GLU A 657 -34.23 -9.97 9.21
CA GLU A 657 -34.34 -11.25 8.52
C GLU A 657 -34.26 -11.07 7.01
N VAL A 658 -33.90 -12.14 6.33
CA VAL A 658 -33.90 -12.24 4.87
C VAL A 658 -34.61 -13.53 4.42
N GLU A 659 -35.29 -13.45 3.28
CA GLU A 659 -36.00 -14.59 2.69
C GLU A 659 -35.53 -14.80 1.25
N LEU A 660 -35.18 -16.03 0.92
CA LEU A 660 -34.72 -16.41 -0.40
C LEU A 660 -35.91 -16.95 -1.23
N PHE A 661 -35.96 -16.58 -2.48
CA PHE A 661 -36.91 -17.09 -3.48
C PHE A 661 -36.17 -17.63 -4.69
N VAL A 662 -36.55 -18.82 -5.17
CA VAL A 662 -36.11 -19.38 -6.45
C VAL A 662 -37.34 -19.41 -7.34
N ASN A 663 -37.30 -18.70 -8.46
CA ASN A 663 -38.44 -18.57 -9.41
C ASN A 663 -39.76 -18.23 -8.70
N GLY A 664 -39.71 -17.31 -7.73
CA GLY A 664 -40.86 -16.86 -6.95
C GLY A 664 -41.28 -17.79 -5.82
N LYS A 665 -40.69 -18.99 -5.68
CA LYS A 665 -40.97 -19.93 -4.58
C LYS A 665 -40.04 -19.69 -3.42
N SER A 666 -40.60 -19.41 -2.22
CA SER A 666 -39.86 -19.23 -0.99
C SER A 666 -39.02 -20.45 -0.61
N GLN A 667 -37.77 -20.22 -0.25
CA GLN A 667 -36.84 -21.20 0.30
C GLN A 667 -36.67 -21.02 1.82
N GLY A 668 -37.53 -20.20 2.42
CA GLY A 668 -37.56 -19.92 3.85
C GLY A 668 -36.80 -18.66 4.28
N VAL A 669 -37.20 -18.20 5.45
CA VAL A 669 -36.59 -17.05 6.10
C VAL A 669 -35.34 -17.48 6.88
N ARG A 670 -34.33 -16.64 6.92
CA ARG A 670 -33.11 -16.81 7.71
C ARG A 670 -32.82 -15.53 8.51
N LYS A 671 -32.21 -15.72 9.69
CA LYS A 671 -31.74 -14.65 10.57
C LYS A 671 -30.30 -14.91 10.95
N LYS A 672 -29.51 -13.85 11.10
CA LYS A 672 -28.17 -13.95 11.69
C LYS A 672 -28.30 -14.42 13.14
N THR A 673 -27.31 -15.16 13.63
CA THR A 673 -27.23 -15.56 15.04
C THR A 673 -26.77 -14.40 15.90
N VAL A 674 -27.02 -14.51 17.22
CA VAL A 674 -26.50 -13.57 18.22
C VAL A 674 -25.22 -14.18 18.81
N TYR A 675 -24.25 -13.35 19.16
CA TYR A 675 -23.01 -13.76 19.80
C TYR A 675 -23.26 -14.72 20.99
N GLY A 676 -22.52 -15.81 21.00
CA GLY A 676 -22.64 -16.85 22.03
C GLY A 676 -23.88 -17.76 21.94
N ALA A 677 -24.76 -17.54 20.96
CA ALA A 677 -25.87 -18.47 20.71
C ALA A 677 -25.36 -19.80 20.14
N LYS A 678 -25.82 -20.92 20.67
CA LYS A 678 -25.56 -22.23 20.06
C LYS A 678 -26.41 -22.34 18.79
N ASN A 679 -25.75 -22.69 17.69
CA ASN A 679 -26.44 -23.00 16.43
C ASN A 679 -27.15 -24.38 16.59
N GLU A 680 -28.47 -24.35 16.79
CA GLU A 680 -29.30 -25.55 16.92
C GLU A 680 -29.81 -26.09 15.57
N GLY A 681 -29.42 -25.48 14.45
CA GLY A 681 -29.87 -25.89 13.13
C GLY A 681 -29.12 -27.11 12.58
N GLU A 682 -29.67 -27.70 11.53
CA GLU A 682 -28.92 -28.69 10.72
C GLU A 682 -27.61 -28.08 10.20
N ALA A 683 -26.54 -28.89 10.17
CA ALA A 683 -25.17 -28.43 9.88
C ALA A 683 -25.08 -27.59 8.59
N PHE A 684 -25.85 -27.91 7.58
CA PHE A 684 -25.89 -27.21 6.30
C PHE A 684 -26.79 -25.96 6.24
N GLN A 685 -27.43 -25.58 7.33
CA GLN A 685 -28.29 -24.39 7.40
C GLN A 685 -27.79 -23.39 8.44
N LYS A 686 -26.50 -23.45 8.78
CA LYS A 686 -25.91 -22.58 9.78
C LYS A 686 -25.97 -21.12 9.32
N SER A 687 -26.67 -20.31 10.11
CA SER A 687 -26.47 -18.87 10.12
C SER A 687 -25.36 -18.54 11.12
N THR A 688 -24.52 -17.56 10.79
CA THR A 688 -23.54 -16.98 11.71
C THR A 688 -23.99 -15.57 12.12
N GLU A 689 -23.20 -14.88 12.93
CA GLU A 689 -23.41 -13.46 13.22
C GLU A 689 -23.19 -12.58 11.97
N TYR A 690 -22.56 -13.13 10.92
CA TYR A 690 -22.09 -12.38 9.76
C TYR A 690 -22.84 -12.72 8.48
N HIS A 691 -23.18 -14.00 8.24
CA HIS A 691 -23.95 -14.44 7.08
C HIS A 691 -25.09 -15.38 7.42
N VAL A 692 -25.98 -15.56 6.45
CA VAL A 692 -27.00 -16.62 6.40
C VAL A 692 -26.84 -17.43 5.12
N MET A 693 -27.28 -18.70 5.13
CA MET A 693 -27.22 -19.55 3.95
C MET A 693 -28.45 -20.40 3.74
N TRP A 694 -28.69 -20.74 2.46
CA TRP A 694 -29.66 -21.71 2.02
C TRP A 694 -29.00 -22.71 1.08
N ARG A 695 -29.32 -23.97 1.21
CA ARG A 695 -28.91 -25.03 0.29
C ARG A 695 -30.08 -25.39 -0.61
N VAL A 696 -30.00 -25.05 -1.88
CA VAL A 696 -31.10 -25.13 -2.84
C VAL A 696 -30.65 -25.76 -4.15
N ASN A 697 -31.60 -26.40 -4.85
CA ASN A 697 -31.33 -26.93 -6.19
C ASN A 697 -31.44 -25.80 -7.23
N PHE A 698 -30.47 -25.78 -8.14
CA PHE A 698 -30.49 -24.84 -9.24
C PHE A 698 -31.62 -25.18 -10.24
N GLU A 699 -32.44 -24.17 -10.50
CA GLU A 699 -33.42 -24.13 -11.60
C GLU A 699 -33.15 -22.85 -12.40
N PRO A 700 -33.03 -22.93 -13.76
CA PRO A 700 -32.87 -21.72 -14.56
C PRO A 700 -33.98 -20.69 -14.31
N GLY A 701 -33.62 -19.41 -14.28
CA GLY A 701 -34.56 -18.32 -13.98
C GLY A 701 -33.95 -17.29 -13.08
N GLU A 702 -34.59 -17.01 -11.96
CA GLU A 702 -34.07 -16.01 -10.99
C GLU A 702 -33.99 -16.55 -9.57
N VAL A 703 -32.99 -16.10 -8.86
CA VAL A 703 -32.89 -16.19 -7.40
C VAL A 703 -32.96 -14.79 -6.82
N LYS A 704 -33.83 -14.59 -5.83
CA LYS A 704 -34.06 -13.29 -5.22
C LYS A 704 -34.02 -13.40 -3.70
N VAL A 705 -33.33 -12.45 -3.06
CA VAL A 705 -33.39 -12.28 -1.61
C VAL A 705 -34.14 -10.99 -1.27
N VAL A 706 -34.99 -11.05 -0.26
CA VAL A 706 -35.77 -9.92 0.27
C VAL A 706 -35.40 -9.73 1.75
N ALA A 707 -34.90 -8.54 2.08
CA ALA A 707 -34.58 -8.17 3.45
C ALA A 707 -35.75 -7.43 4.10
N ARG A 708 -36.07 -7.79 5.37
CA ARG A 708 -37.16 -7.17 6.11
C ARG A 708 -36.65 -6.65 7.46
N LYS A 709 -37.23 -5.53 7.87
CA LYS A 709 -37.09 -4.96 9.20
C LYS A 709 -38.47 -4.65 9.76
N ASP A 710 -38.77 -5.09 11.00
CA ASP A 710 -40.09 -4.95 11.61
C ASP A 710 -41.24 -5.47 10.69
N GLY A 711 -40.99 -6.60 9.99
CA GLY A 711 -41.91 -7.21 9.04
C GLY A 711 -42.10 -6.46 7.72
N LYS A 712 -41.43 -5.32 7.50
CA LYS A 712 -41.48 -4.53 6.27
C LYS A 712 -40.27 -4.78 5.39
N GLN A 713 -40.48 -4.92 4.10
CA GLN A 713 -39.37 -5.00 3.13
C GLN A 713 -38.58 -3.70 3.15
N VAL A 714 -37.25 -3.81 3.29
CA VAL A 714 -36.29 -2.69 3.28
C VAL A 714 -35.34 -2.76 2.08
N ALA A 715 -35.03 -3.95 1.57
CA ALA A 715 -34.16 -4.13 0.39
C ALA A 715 -34.50 -5.44 -0.33
N GLU A 716 -34.12 -5.55 -1.60
CA GLU A 716 -34.12 -6.79 -2.35
C GLU A 716 -32.95 -6.83 -3.34
N GLN A 717 -32.49 -8.03 -3.67
CA GLN A 717 -31.51 -8.28 -4.73
C GLN A 717 -31.95 -9.50 -5.55
N THR A 718 -31.83 -9.38 -6.86
CA THR A 718 -32.14 -10.47 -7.80
C THR A 718 -30.93 -10.80 -8.65
N ILE A 719 -30.61 -12.08 -8.79
CA ILE A 719 -29.63 -12.63 -9.72
C ILE A 719 -30.37 -13.49 -10.72
N ARG A 720 -30.09 -13.33 -12.03
CA ARG A 720 -30.73 -14.07 -13.09
C ARG A 720 -29.74 -15.01 -13.78
N THR A 721 -30.25 -16.15 -14.21
CA THR A 721 -29.50 -17.04 -15.09
C THR A 721 -29.23 -16.31 -16.42
N ALA A 722 -27.95 -16.06 -16.69
CA ALA A 722 -27.56 -15.46 -17.96
C ALA A 722 -27.65 -16.49 -19.11
N GLY A 723 -28.07 -16.03 -20.27
CA GLY A 723 -27.99 -16.76 -21.51
C GLY A 723 -26.57 -16.78 -22.10
N ALA A 724 -26.50 -17.09 -23.44
CA ALA A 724 -25.22 -17.05 -24.14
C ALA A 724 -24.63 -15.61 -24.16
N PRO A 725 -23.30 -15.45 -24.11
CA PRO A 725 -22.64 -14.17 -24.34
C PRO A 725 -23.10 -13.48 -25.60
N HIS A 726 -23.43 -12.19 -25.56
CA HIS A 726 -24.00 -11.44 -26.66
C HIS A 726 -23.29 -10.12 -26.96
N HIS A 727 -22.92 -9.35 -25.95
CA HIS A 727 -22.24 -8.07 -26.15
C HIS A 727 -21.34 -7.68 -24.95
N LEU A 728 -20.48 -6.72 -25.21
CA LEU A 728 -19.62 -6.12 -24.21
C LEU A 728 -20.27 -4.88 -23.59
N VAL A 729 -20.06 -4.66 -22.30
CA VAL A 729 -20.46 -3.44 -21.59
C VAL A 729 -19.24 -2.83 -20.92
N LEU A 730 -18.94 -1.58 -21.25
CA LEU A 730 -17.85 -0.80 -20.68
C LEU A 730 -18.37 0.10 -19.56
N LYS A 731 -17.78 -0.02 -18.39
CA LYS A 731 -18.13 0.77 -17.22
C LYS A 731 -16.89 1.48 -16.68
N LYS A 732 -16.87 2.82 -16.76
CA LYS A 732 -15.85 3.62 -16.09
C LYS A 732 -16.03 3.49 -14.57
N THR A 733 -15.11 2.82 -13.90
CA THR A 733 -15.15 2.58 -12.45
C THR A 733 -14.38 3.64 -11.67
N TYR A 734 -13.35 4.22 -12.30
CA TYR A 734 -12.55 5.29 -11.70
C TYR A 734 -11.97 6.19 -12.79
N GLN A 735 -11.86 7.45 -12.49
CA GLN A 735 -11.12 8.43 -13.29
C GLN A 735 -10.33 9.32 -12.35
N GLY A 736 -9.03 9.39 -12.60
CA GLY A 736 -8.10 10.19 -11.81
C GLY A 736 -8.45 11.68 -11.82
N ASN A 737 -7.95 12.33 -10.82
CA ASN A 737 -8.15 13.74 -10.58
C ASN A 737 -6.80 14.45 -10.75
N LEU A 738 -6.74 15.50 -11.57
CA LEU A 738 -5.53 16.33 -11.77
C LEU A 738 -4.99 16.96 -10.47
N ALA A 739 -5.70 16.80 -9.34
CA ALA A 739 -5.32 17.32 -8.03
C ALA A 739 -4.01 16.73 -7.46
N PHE A 740 -3.58 15.55 -7.96
CA PHE A 740 -2.37 14.89 -7.49
C PHE A 740 -1.12 15.19 -8.33
N GLY A 741 -1.18 16.19 -9.21
CA GLY A 741 -0.02 16.62 -10.01
C GLY A 741 0.16 15.89 -11.35
N ALA A 742 -0.65 14.88 -11.65
CA ALA A 742 -0.65 14.23 -12.94
C ALA A 742 -1.11 15.20 -14.04
N SER A 743 -0.37 15.27 -15.13
CA SER A 743 -0.76 16.10 -16.30
C SER A 743 -1.96 15.55 -17.04
N GLU A 744 -2.24 14.25 -16.91
CA GLU A 744 -3.33 13.53 -17.55
C GLU A 744 -3.89 12.46 -16.61
N PRO A 745 -5.23 12.31 -16.49
CA PRO A 745 -5.83 11.37 -15.57
C PRO A 745 -5.62 9.92 -16.00
N THR A 746 -5.41 9.02 -15.04
CA THR A 746 -5.50 7.58 -15.23
C THR A 746 -6.96 7.14 -15.04
N THR A 747 -7.48 6.36 -15.98
CA THR A 747 -8.87 5.90 -15.96
C THR A 747 -8.93 4.38 -15.95
N PHE A 748 -9.76 3.81 -15.10
CA PHE A 748 -10.03 2.37 -15.01
C PHE A 748 -11.41 2.07 -15.57
N VAL A 749 -11.45 1.16 -16.53
CA VAL A 749 -12.70 0.71 -17.18
C VAL A 749 -12.87 -0.78 -16.96
N GLU A 750 -13.94 -1.15 -16.28
CA GLU A 750 -14.41 -2.52 -16.17
C GLU A 750 -15.14 -2.92 -17.44
N VAL A 751 -14.85 -4.11 -17.95
CA VAL A 751 -15.45 -4.69 -19.13
C VAL A 751 -16.21 -5.92 -18.72
N ASN A 752 -17.50 -5.97 -19.04
CA ASN A 752 -18.40 -7.07 -18.71
C ASN A 752 -18.88 -7.76 -19.99
N VAL A 753 -18.82 -9.08 -19.99
CA VAL A 753 -19.46 -9.92 -21.01
C VAL A 753 -20.88 -10.22 -20.54
N VAL A 754 -21.88 -9.79 -21.31
CA VAL A 754 -23.29 -9.94 -20.94
C VAL A 754 -24.09 -10.63 -22.02
N ASP A 755 -25.22 -11.24 -21.63
CA ASP A 755 -26.18 -11.83 -22.52
C ASP A 755 -27.03 -10.78 -23.25
N LYS A 756 -28.01 -11.21 -24.03
CA LYS A 756 -28.90 -10.30 -24.78
C LYS A 756 -29.72 -9.36 -23.87
N ASP A 757 -30.01 -9.80 -22.64
CA ASP A 757 -30.85 -9.10 -21.67
C ASP A 757 -30.02 -8.26 -20.71
N GLY A 758 -28.67 -8.25 -20.86
CA GLY A 758 -27.74 -7.46 -20.04
C GLY A 758 -27.30 -8.16 -18.76
N ASN A 759 -27.63 -9.44 -18.55
CA ASN A 759 -27.14 -10.20 -17.41
C ASN A 759 -25.65 -10.57 -17.60
N LEU A 760 -24.85 -10.41 -16.56
CA LEU A 760 -23.46 -10.85 -16.58
C LEU A 760 -23.38 -12.36 -16.85
N CYS A 761 -22.56 -12.77 -17.82
CA CYS A 761 -22.26 -14.17 -18.10
C CYS A 761 -21.10 -14.66 -17.21
N PRO A 762 -21.36 -15.27 -16.04
CA PRO A 762 -20.31 -15.58 -15.07
C PRO A 762 -19.34 -16.66 -15.52
N ASN A 763 -19.70 -17.44 -16.58
CA ASN A 763 -18.83 -18.47 -17.15
C ASN A 763 -18.07 -18.00 -18.40
N ALA A 764 -18.23 -16.71 -18.80
CA ALA A 764 -17.61 -16.20 -20.00
C ALA A 764 -16.10 -15.99 -19.84
N SER A 765 -15.35 -16.45 -20.84
CA SER A 765 -13.90 -16.35 -20.91
C SER A 765 -13.41 -15.85 -22.28
N ASN A 766 -14.23 -15.03 -22.96
CA ASN A 766 -13.93 -14.48 -24.26
C ASN A 766 -12.64 -13.66 -24.24
N GLN A 767 -11.85 -13.76 -25.33
CA GLN A 767 -10.72 -12.87 -25.55
C GLN A 767 -11.23 -11.52 -25.99
N ILE A 768 -10.86 -10.45 -25.31
CA ILE A 768 -11.27 -9.08 -25.58
C ILE A 768 -10.07 -8.29 -26.05
N PHE A 769 -10.22 -7.58 -27.16
CA PHE A 769 -9.19 -6.73 -27.75
C PHE A 769 -9.56 -5.27 -27.54
N PHE A 770 -8.57 -4.45 -27.28
CA PHE A 770 -8.73 -3.03 -27.00
C PHE A 770 -8.01 -2.18 -28.02
N SER A 771 -8.68 -1.15 -28.48
CA SER A 771 -8.08 -0.10 -29.31
C SER A 771 -8.54 1.28 -28.82
N VAL A 772 -7.78 2.31 -29.19
CA VAL A 772 -8.09 3.71 -28.87
C VAL A 772 -8.20 4.52 -30.13
N GLU A 773 -9.02 5.59 -30.13
CA GLU A 773 -9.38 6.37 -31.31
C GLU A 773 -8.15 6.77 -32.13
N GLY A 774 -8.14 6.39 -33.42
CA GLY A 774 -7.19 6.78 -34.45
C GLY A 774 -5.87 6.01 -34.51
N LYS A 775 -5.62 5.06 -33.59
CA LYS A 775 -4.41 4.20 -33.64
C LYS A 775 -4.71 2.85 -32.99
N GLU A 776 -4.24 1.76 -33.58
CA GLU A 776 -4.03 0.52 -32.84
C GLU A 776 -3.22 0.85 -31.58
N ALA A 777 -3.57 0.23 -30.47
CA ALA A 777 -2.86 0.45 -29.21
C ALA A 777 -1.37 0.16 -29.42
N GLU A 778 -0.56 1.19 -29.65
CA GLU A 778 0.88 1.07 -29.60
C GLU A 778 1.23 0.73 -28.16
N MET A 779 1.57 -0.54 -27.95
CA MET A 779 2.15 -1.00 -26.71
C MET A 779 3.34 -0.11 -26.36
N ALA A 780 3.67 0.01 -25.09
CA ALA A 780 4.96 0.48 -24.62
C ALA A 780 6.03 -0.50 -25.14
N THR A 781 6.30 -0.43 -26.44
CA THR A 781 7.32 -1.23 -27.11
C THR A 781 8.65 -0.54 -26.96
N SER A 782 9.71 -1.26 -27.28
CA SER A 782 11.11 -0.83 -27.29
C SER A 782 11.44 0.47 -28.08
N LYS A 783 10.46 1.14 -28.67
CA LYS A 783 10.64 2.36 -29.49
C LYS A 783 10.25 3.67 -28.81
N GLY A 784 9.90 3.66 -27.51
CA GLY A 784 9.61 4.88 -26.74
C GLY A 784 8.17 5.37 -26.89
N PHE A 785 7.73 6.15 -25.89
CA PHE A 785 6.41 6.78 -25.90
C PHE A 785 6.34 7.85 -26.98
N ASP A 786 5.40 7.73 -27.93
CA ASP A 786 5.05 8.86 -28.78
C ASP A 786 4.28 9.88 -27.92
N ASN A 787 4.90 11.03 -27.65
CA ASN A 787 4.33 12.11 -26.85
C ASN A 787 3.11 12.79 -27.50
N LYS A 788 2.63 12.31 -28.63
CA LYS A 788 1.52 12.89 -29.40
C LYS A 788 0.19 12.14 -29.29
N ALA A 789 0.12 10.99 -28.62
CA ALA A 789 -1.16 10.29 -28.47
C ALA A 789 -2.00 10.91 -27.35
N GLU A 790 -3.21 11.35 -27.66
CA GLU A 790 -4.16 11.91 -26.67
C GLU A 790 -4.65 10.88 -25.66
N ILE A 791 -4.60 9.57 -25.99
CA ILE A 791 -5.02 8.47 -25.12
C ILE A 791 -4.09 7.27 -25.29
N LYS A 792 -3.76 6.56 -24.18
CA LYS A 792 -2.90 5.37 -24.16
C LYS A 792 -3.47 4.29 -23.27
N ILE A 793 -3.33 3.03 -23.67
CA ILE A 793 -3.53 1.87 -22.80
C ILE A 793 -2.27 1.69 -21.95
N LEU A 794 -2.42 1.73 -20.62
CA LEU A 794 -1.34 1.50 -19.67
C LEU A 794 -1.21 0.04 -19.28
N GLY A 795 -2.33 -0.68 -19.22
CA GLY A 795 -2.33 -2.07 -18.84
C GLY A 795 -3.72 -2.68 -18.87
N THR A 796 -3.76 -4.00 -18.79
CA THR A 796 -5.00 -4.80 -18.74
C THR A 796 -4.88 -5.90 -17.71
N ASP A 797 -5.95 -6.21 -16.97
CA ASP A 797 -6.00 -7.31 -16.00
C ASP A 797 -7.41 -7.94 -15.93
N ASN A 798 -7.51 -9.13 -15.36
CA ASN A 798 -8.78 -9.81 -15.15
C ASN A 798 -8.92 -10.43 -13.74
N GLY A 799 -7.88 -10.31 -12.91
CA GLY A 799 -7.83 -10.87 -11.56
C GLY A 799 -7.57 -12.39 -11.51
N CYS A 800 -7.31 -13.04 -12.66
CA CYS A 800 -6.95 -14.46 -12.69
C CYS A 800 -5.50 -14.67 -12.26
N GLN A 801 -5.30 -15.44 -11.19
CA GLN A 801 -3.98 -15.67 -10.61
C GLN A 801 -3.02 -16.43 -11.53
N THR A 802 -3.54 -17.17 -12.51
CA THR A 802 -2.76 -17.97 -13.46
C THR A 802 -2.69 -17.38 -14.87
N SER A 803 -3.22 -16.18 -15.09
CA SER A 803 -3.12 -15.54 -16.41
C SER A 803 -1.68 -15.15 -16.71
N LEU A 804 -1.13 -15.68 -17.81
CA LEU A 804 0.23 -15.38 -18.27
C LEU A 804 0.25 -14.35 -19.42
N GLU A 805 -0.89 -13.74 -19.74
CA GLU A 805 -0.94 -12.63 -20.69
C GLU A 805 -0.17 -11.43 -20.12
N ARG A 806 0.70 -10.82 -20.93
CA ARG A 806 1.41 -9.60 -20.51
C ARG A 806 0.43 -8.56 -20.00
N PHE A 807 0.77 -7.87 -18.93
CA PHE A 807 -0.05 -6.77 -18.43
C PHE A 807 -0.16 -5.60 -19.41
N THR A 808 0.88 -5.38 -20.21
CA THR A 808 0.92 -4.31 -21.23
C THR A 808 0.22 -4.70 -22.56
N ALA A 809 -0.29 -5.92 -22.70
CA ALA A 809 -0.98 -6.34 -23.91
C ALA A 809 -2.29 -5.57 -24.10
N PRO A 810 -2.64 -5.16 -25.34
CA PRO A 810 -3.90 -4.48 -25.64
C PRO A 810 -5.07 -5.46 -25.78
N HIS A 811 -5.00 -6.57 -25.07
CA HIS A 811 -6.05 -7.57 -25.00
C HIS A 811 -6.03 -8.26 -23.65
N ARG A 812 -7.16 -8.83 -23.26
CA ARG A 812 -7.30 -9.61 -22.04
C ARG A 812 -8.44 -10.59 -22.14
N LYS A 813 -8.21 -11.83 -21.73
CA LYS A 813 -9.27 -12.81 -21.58
C LYS A 813 -10.19 -12.42 -20.42
N ALA A 814 -11.50 -12.50 -20.63
CA ALA A 814 -12.44 -12.32 -19.52
C ALA A 814 -12.27 -13.46 -18.49
N PHE A 815 -12.38 -13.14 -17.22
CA PHE A 815 -12.34 -14.07 -16.11
C PHE A 815 -13.62 -13.92 -15.28
N PHE A 816 -14.43 -15.00 -15.27
CA PHE A 816 -15.79 -14.93 -14.76
C PHE A 816 -16.58 -13.74 -15.32
N GLY A 817 -16.50 -13.59 -16.64
CA GLY A 817 -17.23 -12.56 -17.40
C GLY A 817 -16.66 -11.16 -17.34
N LYS A 818 -15.52 -10.94 -16.71
CA LYS A 818 -14.97 -9.60 -16.45
C LYS A 818 -13.50 -9.46 -16.80
N CYS A 819 -13.08 -8.25 -17.19
CA CYS A 819 -11.71 -7.79 -17.15
C CYS A 819 -11.67 -6.27 -16.94
N VAL A 820 -10.45 -5.71 -16.81
CA VAL A 820 -10.22 -4.28 -16.62
C VAL A 820 -9.17 -3.81 -17.61
N VAL A 821 -9.38 -2.63 -18.19
CA VAL A 821 -8.39 -1.90 -18.98
C VAL A 821 -8.10 -0.56 -18.31
N VAL A 822 -6.81 -0.22 -18.23
CA VAL A 822 -6.32 1.01 -17.60
C VAL A 822 -5.79 1.93 -18.68
N LEU A 823 -6.22 3.19 -18.66
CA LEU A 823 -5.94 4.17 -19.70
C LEU A 823 -5.38 5.45 -19.10
N LYS A 824 -4.59 6.18 -19.88
CA LYS A 824 -4.11 7.54 -19.57
C LYS A 824 -4.52 8.49 -20.69
N GLY A 825 -5.01 9.68 -20.33
CA GLY A 825 -5.41 10.69 -21.28
C GLY A 825 -6.91 10.69 -21.62
N LYS A 826 -7.30 11.38 -22.68
CA LYS A 826 -8.68 11.55 -23.16
C LYS A 826 -8.84 11.03 -24.57
N GLY A 827 -9.97 10.42 -24.87
CA GLY A 827 -10.27 9.84 -26.20
C GLY A 827 -11.38 8.83 -26.14
N THR A 828 -11.46 7.95 -27.14
CA THR A 828 -12.45 6.88 -27.22
C THR A 828 -11.76 5.53 -27.10
N LEU A 829 -12.21 4.70 -26.14
CA LEU A 829 -11.85 3.30 -26.03
C LEU A 829 -12.85 2.47 -26.83
N LYS A 830 -12.35 1.53 -27.63
CA LYS A 830 -13.13 0.45 -28.26
C LYS A 830 -12.71 -0.89 -27.68
N ALA A 831 -13.67 -1.75 -27.37
CA ALA A 831 -13.48 -3.13 -26.98
C ALA A 831 -14.22 -4.06 -27.95
N GLU A 832 -13.54 -5.12 -28.41
CA GLU A 832 -14.01 -6.05 -29.42
C GLU A 832 -13.77 -7.49 -28.93
N ALA A 833 -14.68 -8.40 -29.25
CA ALA A 833 -14.50 -9.83 -29.04
C ALA A 833 -15.21 -10.62 -30.13
N VAL A 834 -14.66 -11.78 -30.49
CA VAL A 834 -15.24 -12.63 -31.53
C VAL A 834 -16.66 -13.04 -31.14
N ASP A 835 -17.59 -12.95 -32.10
CA ASP A 835 -19.01 -13.30 -31.95
C ASP A 835 -19.80 -12.46 -30.93
N LEU A 836 -19.26 -11.36 -30.46
CA LEU A 836 -19.95 -10.42 -29.58
C LEU A 836 -20.09 -9.05 -30.24
N LYS A 837 -21.13 -8.30 -29.85
CA LYS A 837 -21.24 -6.90 -30.28
C LYS A 837 -20.21 -6.07 -29.53
N ASP A 838 -19.48 -5.23 -30.24
CA ASP A 838 -18.48 -4.33 -29.74
C ASP A 838 -19.07 -3.28 -28.82
N ALA A 839 -18.19 -2.70 -27.99
CA ALA A 839 -18.54 -1.56 -27.15
C ALA A 839 -17.52 -0.42 -27.31
N THR A 840 -18.01 0.81 -27.19
CA THR A 840 -17.17 2.01 -27.18
C THR A 840 -17.47 2.88 -25.97
N LEU A 841 -16.45 3.55 -25.45
CA LEU A 841 -16.59 4.46 -24.33
C LEU A 841 -15.72 5.70 -24.56
N ARG A 842 -16.32 6.88 -24.51
CA ARG A 842 -15.59 8.16 -24.52
C ARG A 842 -15.16 8.53 -23.10
N LEU A 843 -13.87 8.91 -22.97
CA LEU A 843 -13.20 9.26 -21.70
C LEU A 843 -12.89 10.76 -21.63
#